data_4fef8858fa3dace192294627ef3a8630
#
_entry.id   4fef8858fa3dace192294627ef3a8630
#
_cell.length_a   1.000
_cell.length_b   1.000
_cell.length_c   1.000
_cell.angle_alpha   90.00
_cell.angle_beta   90.00
_cell.angle_gamma   90.00
#
_symmetry.space_group_name_H-M   'P 1'
#
loop_
_entity.id
_entity.type
_entity.pdbx_description
1 polymer ?
#
loop_
_entity_poly.entity_id
_entity_poly.type
_entity_poly.pdbx_seq_one_letter_code
_entity_poly.pdbx_strand_id
1 'polypeptide(L)'
;MNNKRLSNRPYRSAILAIAALICCLVVCLFMNSGLSDAAGKSGHIKDGVTNVYFRDAPGGNPVTDHGSNIMLNGGHKLTILNTSNSSWYKVSLVYNKTTYTGYVSASYVTIDKTDSSDKNNTTATTESSGKKSDKDFESYMNDQGFPESYKAQLRELHEAHPSWTFKAVQTGIDWDDLVDNERNKSGQIKNLVQGTSSYPRYNWRSTTIGYNIKTDTWASFDGNCWYAASDKLVSYYLDPRVYLYERFVFAFENLSYEDSQSKSGVESILNGTFMYKSKPSGSNSTYSELIIKAGKAVGVSPYHIASRIKQEVGSSLSSATNGKHSVYPGIYNFYNIGGFGSVTGNAVTNALKWASSGSTYGRPWNTVYKSIYGGAQYIGNNYILQKQNTLYTQKFNVTNTSALYSHQYMTNVQAASSEASKVYDAYSGAGTLNNSITFCIPVYKNMPDTMVSKPADSGNPNNYLKSLSIDNYSLTPTFAVNTTTKYSLIVSEKTSSVTISASPVNKNASVSGTGKVSLSKGTNTVKITVKAQSGAKRTYTLTIVRGKSSGNSSSDPEFDGNYTVSDGTITGVAVSTTVSAFVSNLGCTNGTVSVRTSSGEEKTSDRIGTGDIVKITVSGNTSTYTVIIFGDVNGDGIINALDLLKIQKHIIGASTLKDPYLKAANIKRSGMLSALDLLKVQKYLMGAAQIMQQ
;
A
#
# COMPACT_ATOMS: atom_id res chain seq x y z
N MET A 1 41.13 17.35 -28.08
CA MET A 1 39.73 17.27 -28.54
C MET A 1 39.31 15.81 -28.61
N ASN A 2 38.78 15.26 -27.59
CA ASN A 2 37.97 14.05 -27.57
C ASN A 2 37.54 13.78 -26.11
N ASN A 3 36.32 14.17 -25.80
CA ASN A 3 35.67 13.90 -24.53
C ASN A 3 35.22 12.43 -24.51
N LYS A 4 35.86 11.58 -23.71
CA LYS A 4 35.33 10.30 -23.28
C LYS A 4 34.68 10.47 -21.88
N ARG A 5 33.35 10.44 -21.86
CA ARG A 5 32.57 10.23 -20.63
C ARG A 5 32.77 8.79 -20.17
N LEU A 6 33.42 8.62 -19.03
CA LEU A 6 33.49 7.34 -18.32
C LEU A 6 32.23 7.17 -17.44
N SER A 7 31.48 6.12 -17.70
CA SER A 7 30.35 5.67 -16.93
C SER A 7 30.82 4.98 -15.64
N ASN A 8 30.61 5.61 -14.50
CA ASN A 8 30.85 4.98 -13.18
C ASN A 8 29.57 4.31 -12.67
N ARG A 9 29.45 3.00 -12.87
CA ARG A 9 28.59 2.12 -12.09
C ARG A 9 29.23 0.73 -12.06
N PRO A 10 29.84 0.28 -10.94
CA PRO A 10 29.25 -0.90 -10.26
C PRO A 10 29.53 -1.07 -8.75
N TYR A 11 29.73 -0.04 -7.95
CA TYR A 11 30.13 -0.22 -6.54
C TYR A 11 29.01 -0.12 -5.48
N ARG A 12 27.78 0.25 -5.84
CA ARG A 12 26.67 0.28 -4.86
C ARG A 12 26.13 -1.09 -4.47
N SER A 13 26.28 -2.09 -5.33
CA SER A 13 25.75 -3.45 -5.09
C SER A 13 26.62 -4.30 -4.16
N ALA A 14 27.90 -4.02 -4.07
CA ALA A 14 28.82 -4.83 -3.25
C ALA A 14 28.73 -4.50 -1.74
N ILE A 15 28.41 -3.27 -1.38
CA ILE A 15 28.33 -2.83 0.04
C ILE A 15 27.04 -3.35 0.72
N LEU A 16 25.94 -3.47 -0.02
CA LEU A 16 24.70 -4.08 0.49
C LEU A 16 24.80 -5.60 0.68
N ALA A 17 25.60 -6.28 -0.12
CA ALA A 17 25.81 -7.73 0.00
C ALA A 17 26.71 -8.11 1.20
N ILE A 18 27.68 -7.28 1.55
CA ILE A 18 28.58 -7.53 2.68
C ILE A 18 27.91 -7.24 4.02
N ALA A 19 27.02 -6.26 4.10
CA ALA A 19 26.20 -6.01 5.29
C ALA A 19 25.18 -7.12 5.58
N ALA A 20 24.70 -7.81 4.55
CA ALA A 20 23.78 -8.94 4.70
C ALA A 20 24.49 -10.24 5.14
N LEU A 21 25.78 -10.43 4.82
CA LEU A 21 26.51 -11.67 5.11
C LEU A 21 27.09 -11.71 6.53
N ILE A 22 27.32 -10.57 7.18
CA ILE A 22 27.86 -10.49 8.56
C ILE A 22 26.78 -10.72 9.62
N CYS A 23 25.48 -10.56 9.28
CA CYS A 23 24.37 -10.80 10.21
C CYS A 23 23.99 -12.28 10.41
N CYS A 24 24.50 -13.22 9.63
CA CYS A 24 24.09 -14.64 9.72
C CYS A 24 24.96 -15.53 10.61
N LEU A 25 26.03 -15.05 11.25
CA LEU A 25 27.03 -15.91 11.91
C LEU A 25 27.13 -15.82 13.43
N VAL A 26 26.21 -15.12 14.12
CA VAL A 26 26.27 -14.99 15.61
C VAL A 26 24.94 -15.32 16.28
N VAL A 27 24.21 -16.32 15.83
CA VAL A 27 23.05 -16.84 16.57
C VAL A 27 23.16 -18.35 16.76
N CYS A 28 24.09 -18.78 17.54
CA CYS A 28 24.03 -20.09 18.21
C CYS A 28 24.84 -20.03 19.48
N LEU A 29 24.19 -19.89 20.62
CA LEU A 29 24.48 -20.47 21.92
C LEU A 29 23.78 -19.68 23.02
N PHE A 30 22.89 -20.33 23.64
CA PHE A 30 22.37 -20.32 25.01
C PHE A 30 20.86 -20.45 25.10
N MET A 31 20.48 -21.66 25.37
CA MET A 31 19.16 -22.04 25.86
C MET A 31 19.23 -22.37 27.35
N ASN A 32 18.24 -21.97 28.04
CA ASN A 32 17.60 -22.51 29.24
C ASN A 32 17.46 -21.51 30.39
N SER A 33 16.29 -21.00 30.54
CA SER A 33 15.67 -20.74 31.84
C SER A 33 14.15 -20.71 31.68
N GLY A 34 13.47 -21.47 32.50
CA GLY A 34 12.10 -21.91 32.43
C GLY A 34 11.06 -20.79 32.40
N LEU A 35 10.06 -21.04 31.61
CA LEU A 35 8.78 -20.31 31.56
C LEU A 35 7.74 -21.15 32.33
N SER A 36 7.07 -20.54 33.28
CA SER A 36 5.90 -21.10 33.93
C SER A 36 4.74 -21.21 32.95
N ASP A 37 4.18 -22.42 32.84
CA ASP A 37 2.99 -22.76 32.06
C ASP A 37 1.77 -21.98 32.54
N ALA A 38 1.29 -21.03 31.75
CA ALA A 38 -0.14 -20.73 31.71
C ALA A 38 -0.77 -21.79 30.81
N ALA A 39 -1.61 -22.67 31.37
CA ALA A 39 -2.23 -23.80 30.68
C ALA A 39 -3.14 -23.30 29.53
N GLY A 40 -2.59 -23.21 28.34
CA GLY A 40 -3.33 -22.92 27.12
C GLY A 40 -4.19 -24.14 26.70
N LYS A 41 -5.27 -23.90 25.93
CA LYS A 41 -6.08 -24.98 25.38
C LYS A 41 -5.30 -25.81 24.38
N SER A 42 -5.40 -27.15 24.43
CA SER A 42 -4.81 -28.01 23.42
C SER A 42 -5.52 -27.82 22.04
N GLY A 43 -4.75 -27.91 20.98
CA GLY A 43 -5.25 -27.90 19.61
C GLY A 43 -4.22 -28.52 18.66
N HIS A 44 -4.60 -28.62 17.40
CA HIS A 44 -3.72 -29.16 16.35
C HIS A 44 -4.06 -28.57 14.97
N ILE A 45 -3.11 -28.66 14.04
CA ILE A 45 -3.38 -28.36 12.64
C ILE A 45 -4.36 -29.40 12.10
N LYS A 46 -5.44 -28.96 11.42
CA LYS A 46 -6.49 -29.81 10.85
C LYS A 46 -5.86 -30.92 10.01
N ASP A 47 -6.39 -32.12 10.15
CA ASP A 47 -5.95 -33.26 9.35
C ASP A 47 -6.09 -33.02 7.85
N GLY A 48 -5.14 -33.54 7.08
CA GLY A 48 -5.12 -33.34 5.62
C GLY A 48 -4.59 -31.97 5.15
N VAL A 49 -4.35 -31.03 6.05
CA VAL A 49 -3.75 -29.73 5.70
C VAL A 49 -2.21 -29.86 5.73
N THR A 50 -1.55 -29.30 4.72
CA THR A 50 -0.08 -29.31 4.63
C THR A 50 0.48 -27.92 4.37
N ASN A 51 1.75 -27.71 4.75
CA ASN A 51 2.50 -26.49 4.46
C ASN A 51 1.87 -25.19 5.03
N VAL A 52 1.34 -25.25 6.26
CA VAL A 52 0.83 -24.09 6.96
C VAL A 52 2.00 -23.30 7.53
N TYR A 53 2.15 -22.05 7.16
CA TYR A 53 3.16 -21.16 7.71
C TYR A 53 2.84 -20.77 9.16
N PHE A 54 3.81 -21.00 10.04
CA PHE A 54 3.84 -20.41 11.36
C PHE A 54 4.45 -19.01 11.28
N ARG A 55 3.78 -18.00 11.84
CA ARG A 55 4.09 -16.58 11.58
C ARG A 55 4.40 -15.80 12.85
N ASP A 56 5.17 -14.74 12.72
CA ASP A 56 5.55 -13.82 13.80
C ASP A 56 4.43 -12.87 14.24
N ALA A 57 3.42 -12.66 13.36
CA ALA A 57 2.22 -11.86 13.62
C ALA A 57 1.05 -12.36 12.75
N PRO A 58 -0.20 -11.96 13.01
CA PRO A 58 -1.33 -12.20 12.13
C PRO A 58 -1.05 -11.68 10.71
N GLY A 59 -0.97 -12.60 9.72
CA GLY A 59 -0.56 -12.26 8.36
C GLY A 59 0.89 -11.77 8.19
N GLY A 60 1.69 -11.84 9.24
CA GLY A 60 3.10 -11.45 9.27
C GLY A 60 4.03 -12.36 8.47
N ASN A 61 5.34 -12.29 8.74
CA ASN A 61 6.32 -13.11 8.04
C ASN A 61 6.37 -14.54 8.63
N PRO A 62 6.72 -15.56 7.84
CA PRO A 62 7.00 -16.88 8.37
C PRO A 62 8.15 -16.82 9.38
N VAL A 63 7.97 -17.46 10.52
CA VAL A 63 9.05 -17.71 11.49
C VAL A 63 10.00 -18.77 10.93
N THR A 64 11.30 -18.59 11.11
CA THR A 64 12.30 -19.52 10.60
C THR A 64 12.98 -20.29 11.74
N ASP A 65 13.26 -21.56 11.46
CA ASP A 65 14.15 -22.41 12.27
C ASP A 65 15.36 -22.77 11.43
N HIS A 66 16.58 -22.45 11.90
CA HIS A 66 17.84 -22.66 11.17
C HIS A 66 17.83 -22.16 9.72
N GLY A 67 17.19 -20.99 9.47
CA GLY A 67 17.10 -20.37 8.14
C GLY A 67 16.00 -20.92 7.22
N SER A 68 15.25 -21.95 7.65
CA SER A 68 14.11 -22.50 6.91
C SER A 68 12.80 -22.10 7.57
N ASN A 69 11.76 -21.78 6.77
CA ASN A 69 10.46 -21.45 7.32
C ASN A 69 9.86 -22.62 8.10
N ILE A 70 9.31 -22.35 9.29
CA ILE A 70 8.53 -23.33 10.04
C ILE A 70 7.22 -23.58 9.28
N MET A 71 7.05 -24.82 8.82
CA MET A 71 5.90 -25.29 8.07
C MET A 71 5.19 -26.39 8.86
N LEU A 72 3.92 -26.21 9.14
CA LEU A 72 3.14 -27.13 9.95
C LEU A 72 2.23 -27.98 9.04
N ASN A 73 2.06 -29.26 9.40
CA ASN A 73 1.20 -30.20 8.69
C ASN A 73 0.11 -30.72 9.62
N GLY A 74 -0.91 -31.35 9.05
CA GLY A 74 -2.03 -31.94 9.79
C GLY A 74 -1.57 -32.81 10.97
N GLY A 75 -2.25 -32.69 12.10
CA GLY A 75 -1.92 -33.33 13.35
C GLY A 75 -0.83 -32.67 14.18
N HIS A 76 -0.14 -31.61 13.68
CA HIS A 76 0.87 -30.91 14.47
C HIS A 76 0.23 -30.25 15.71
N LYS A 77 0.68 -30.65 16.90
CA LYS A 77 0.12 -30.21 18.18
C LYS A 77 0.46 -28.74 18.45
N LEU A 78 -0.52 -28.01 18.95
CA LEU A 78 -0.44 -26.60 19.30
C LEU A 78 -0.97 -26.40 20.72
N THR A 79 -0.37 -25.49 21.46
CA THR A 79 -0.97 -24.90 22.64
C THR A 79 -1.59 -23.57 22.24
N ILE A 80 -2.92 -23.46 22.32
CA ILE A 80 -3.65 -22.27 21.92
C ILE A 80 -3.57 -21.27 23.09
N LEU A 81 -2.86 -20.17 22.86
CA LEU A 81 -2.64 -19.13 23.87
C LEU A 81 -3.73 -18.06 23.81
N ASN A 82 -4.21 -17.73 22.60
CA ASN A 82 -5.23 -16.70 22.42
C ASN A 82 -6.04 -16.92 21.13
N THR A 83 -7.37 -16.74 21.20
CA THR A 83 -8.32 -16.87 20.08
C THR A 83 -9.16 -15.61 19.85
N SER A 84 -8.82 -14.49 20.46
CA SER A 84 -9.55 -13.22 20.32
C SER A 84 -9.59 -12.71 18.88
N ASN A 85 -8.57 -13.04 18.09
CA ASN A 85 -8.58 -12.80 16.64
C ASN A 85 -9.25 -13.97 15.93
N SER A 86 -10.42 -13.75 15.33
CA SER A 86 -11.18 -14.78 14.62
C SER A 86 -10.49 -15.39 13.40
N SER A 87 -9.50 -14.71 12.85
CA SER A 87 -8.75 -15.14 11.65
C SER A 87 -7.39 -15.76 11.98
N TRP A 88 -6.81 -15.47 13.16
CA TRP A 88 -5.47 -15.90 13.56
C TRP A 88 -5.43 -16.26 15.03
N TYR A 89 -4.98 -17.45 15.37
CA TYR A 89 -4.77 -17.85 16.76
C TYR A 89 -3.31 -17.65 17.15
N LYS A 90 -3.08 -17.06 18.33
CA LYS A 90 -1.77 -17.06 18.98
C LYS A 90 -1.54 -18.43 19.56
N VAL A 91 -0.47 -19.07 19.19
CA VAL A 91 -0.17 -20.44 19.61
C VAL A 91 1.29 -20.60 20.04
N SER A 92 1.52 -21.54 20.94
CA SER A 92 2.85 -22.08 21.19
C SER A 92 2.94 -23.48 20.61
N LEU A 93 4.10 -23.85 20.09
CA LEU A 93 4.36 -25.17 19.52
C LEU A 93 5.82 -25.57 19.70
N VAL A 94 6.09 -26.88 19.67
CA VAL A 94 7.46 -27.40 19.65
C VAL A 94 7.79 -27.82 18.22
N TYR A 95 8.85 -27.25 17.67
CA TYR A 95 9.40 -27.58 16.37
C TYR A 95 10.91 -27.85 16.50
N ASN A 96 11.37 -28.98 16.02
CA ASN A 96 12.80 -29.42 16.17
C ASN A 96 13.34 -29.28 17.61
N LYS A 97 12.54 -29.68 18.62
CA LYS A 97 12.86 -29.59 20.05
C LYS A 97 12.94 -28.16 20.62
N THR A 98 12.62 -27.16 19.85
CA THR A 98 12.56 -25.74 20.28
C THR A 98 11.11 -25.29 20.40
N THR A 99 10.78 -24.59 21.47
CA THR A 99 9.45 -24.00 21.65
C THR A 99 9.39 -22.65 20.97
N TYR A 100 8.39 -22.47 20.13
CA TYR A 100 8.09 -21.21 19.43
C TYR A 100 6.74 -20.68 19.84
N THR A 101 6.60 -19.36 19.95
CA THR A 101 5.34 -18.67 20.11
C THR A 101 5.11 -17.77 18.91
N GLY A 102 3.91 -17.80 18.32
CA GLY A 102 3.56 -17.03 17.14
C GLY A 102 2.11 -17.26 16.73
N TYR A 103 1.82 -17.17 15.44
CA TYR A 103 0.46 -17.15 14.93
C TYR A 103 0.26 -18.15 13.80
N VAL A 104 -0.93 -18.78 13.85
CA VAL A 104 -1.41 -19.68 12.79
C VAL A 104 -2.82 -19.22 12.39
N SER A 105 -3.14 -19.26 11.10
CA SER A 105 -4.50 -18.93 10.66
C SER A 105 -5.51 -19.87 11.30
N ALA A 106 -6.54 -19.31 11.92
CA ALA A 106 -7.61 -20.03 12.61
C ALA A 106 -8.33 -21.04 11.68
N SER A 107 -8.35 -20.77 10.37
CA SER A 107 -8.93 -21.67 9.37
C SER A 107 -8.25 -23.06 9.31
N TYR A 108 -6.99 -23.17 9.76
CA TYR A 108 -6.19 -24.38 9.75
C TYR A 108 -6.08 -25.08 11.11
N VAL A 109 -6.70 -24.52 12.16
CA VAL A 109 -6.58 -25.04 13.52
C VAL A 109 -7.87 -25.69 13.98
N THR A 110 -7.76 -26.85 14.65
CA THR A 110 -8.80 -27.47 15.45
C THR A 110 -8.42 -27.30 16.92
N ILE A 111 -9.33 -26.79 17.74
CA ILE A 111 -9.18 -26.74 19.19
C ILE A 111 -9.77 -28.04 19.76
N ASP A 112 -8.96 -28.77 20.52
CA ASP A 112 -9.38 -30.03 21.11
C ASP A 112 -10.47 -29.81 22.16
N LYS A 113 -11.51 -30.66 22.18
CA LYS A 113 -12.54 -30.60 23.23
C LYS A 113 -11.92 -31.09 24.54
N THR A 114 -11.92 -30.27 25.57
CA THR A 114 -11.59 -30.72 26.93
C THR A 114 -12.75 -31.52 27.48
N ASP A 115 -12.57 -32.80 27.72
CA ASP A 115 -13.47 -33.60 28.55
C ASP A 115 -13.44 -33.04 29.98
N SER A 116 -14.62 -32.61 30.44
CA SER A 116 -14.83 -32.09 31.78
C SER A 116 -14.96 -33.24 32.76
N SER A 117 -13.88 -33.57 33.50
CA SER A 117 -13.98 -34.22 34.82
C SER A 117 -12.63 -34.02 35.52
N ASP A 118 -12.56 -33.10 36.48
CA ASP A 118 -12.26 -33.35 37.88
C ASP A 118 -12.27 -32.06 38.68
N LYS A 119 -13.15 -32.12 39.70
CA LYS A 119 -13.15 -31.19 40.85
C LYS A 119 -12.03 -31.62 41.77
N ASN A 120 -11.19 -30.73 42.26
CA ASN A 120 -11.01 -30.53 43.67
C ASN A 120 -10.18 -29.29 44.02
N ASN A 121 -10.71 -28.63 44.95
CA ASN A 121 -10.40 -27.51 45.81
C ASN A 121 -9.03 -27.66 46.49
N THR A 122 -8.19 -26.64 46.51
CA THR A 122 -7.43 -26.28 47.74
C THR A 122 -6.97 -24.82 47.64
N THR A 123 -7.47 -24.04 48.59
CA THR A 123 -7.13 -22.65 48.91
C THR A 123 -5.68 -22.56 49.41
N ALA A 124 -4.87 -21.71 48.81
CA ALA A 124 -3.66 -21.20 49.44
C ALA A 124 -3.49 -19.72 49.07
N THR A 125 -3.82 -18.89 50.04
CA THR A 125 -3.48 -17.47 50.09
C THR A 125 -1.98 -17.27 50.15
N THR A 126 -1.46 -16.52 49.15
CA THR A 126 -0.17 -15.84 49.33
C THR A 126 -0.25 -14.49 48.65
N GLU A 127 -0.01 -13.46 49.43
CA GLU A 127 -0.06 -12.06 49.05
C GLU A 127 0.87 -11.78 47.86
N SER A 128 0.32 -11.13 46.83
CA SER A 128 1.03 -10.69 45.62
C SER A 128 1.11 -9.16 45.63
N SER A 129 2.33 -8.69 45.58
CA SER A 129 2.65 -7.30 45.30
C SER A 129 2.22 -6.91 43.89
N GLY A 130 1.28 -5.98 43.76
CA GLY A 130 1.22 -5.01 42.68
C GLY A 130 0.77 -5.45 41.30
N LYS A 131 -0.27 -6.29 41.12
CA LYS A 131 -1.02 -6.34 39.86
C LYS A 131 -2.04 -5.17 39.83
N LYS A 132 -1.83 -4.17 38.96
CA LYS A 132 -2.94 -3.28 38.58
C LYS A 132 -4.07 -4.15 38.02
N SER A 133 -5.26 -3.98 38.51
CA SER A 133 -6.40 -4.81 38.10
C SER A 133 -6.76 -4.55 36.64
N ASP A 134 -7.31 -5.53 35.93
CA ASP A 134 -7.77 -5.38 34.54
C ASP A 134 -8.72 -4.18 34.37
N LYS A 135 -9.49 -3.83 35.43
CA LYS A 135 -10.33 -2.63 35.46
C LYS A 135 -9.53 -1.32 35.40
N ASP A 136 -8.35 -1.27 36.01
CA ASP A 136 -7.51 -0.07 36.02
C ASP A 136 -6.89 0.17 34.64
N PHE A 137 -6.54 -0.89 33.91
CA PHE A 137 -6.00 -0.76 32.55
C PHE A 137 -7.09 -0.39 31.52
N GLU A 138 -8.32 -0.90 31.69
CA GLU A 138 -9.47 -0.48 30.86
C GLU A 138 -9.76 1.01 31.05
N SER A 139 -9.81 1.49 32.32
CA SER A 139 -9.97 2.93 32.60
C SER A 139 -8.84 3.73 31.97
N TYR A 140 -7.60 3.27 32.12
CA TYR A 140 -6.44 3.92 31.54
C TYR A 140 -6.54 4.05 30.01
N MET A 141 -6.94 2.98 29.28
CA MET A 141 -7.12 3.04 27.84
C MET A 141 -8.22 4.01 27.41
N ASN A 142 -9.31 4.08 28.19
CA ASN A 142 -10.40 5.05 27.96
C ASN A 142 -9.92 6.49 28.17
N ASP A 143 -9.18 6.75 29.25
CA ASP A 143 -8.64 8.07 29.59
C ASP A 143 -7.60 8.54 28.52
N GLN A 144 -6.86 7.60 27.94
CA GLN A 144 -5.98 7.87 26.80
C GLN A 144 -6.76 8.15 25.50
N GLY A 145 -8.02 7.76 25.40
CA GLY A 145 -8.86 7.89 24.22
C GLY A 145 -8.54 6.87 23.13
N PHE A 146 -8.09 5.66 23.51
CA PHE A 146 -7.92 4.59 22.52
C PHE A 146 -9.27 4.10 21.99
N PRO A 147 -9.44 4.00 20.64
CA PRO A 147 -10.61 3.38 20.04
C PRO A 147 -10.78 1.92 20.48
N GLU A 148 -12.01 1.42 20.52
CA GLU A 148 -12.29 0.03 20.91
C GLU A 148 -11.52 -0.97 20.05
N SER A 149 -11.35 -0.66 18.74
CA SER A 149 -10.62 -1.50 17.79
C SER A 149 -9.13 -1.66 18.06
N TYR A 150 -8.53 -0.90 19.01
CA TYR A 150 -7.13 -1.04 19.44
C TYR A 150 -7.00 -1.88 20.72
N LYS A 151 -8.03 -1.89 21.56
CA LYS A 151 -7.91 -2.33 22.95
C LYS A 151 -7.61 -3.82 23.10
N ALA A 152 -8.12 -4.67 22.21
CA ALA A 152 -7.87 -6.11 22.30
C ALA A 152 -6.37 -6.43 22.25
N GLN A 153 -5.64 -5.84 21.28
CA GLN A 153 -4.19 -6.03 21.15
C GLN A 153 -3.42 -5.36 22.29
N LEU A 154 -3.88 -4.18 22.76
CA LEU A 154 -3.25 -3.49 23.91
C LEU A 154 -3.35 -4.28 25.19
N ARG A 155 -4.48 -4.98 25.43
CA ARG A 155 -4.62 -5.90 26.58
C ARG A 155 -3.60 -7.05 26.52
N GLU A 156 -3.46 -7.69 25.35
CA GLU A 156 -2.48 -8.75 25.15
C GLU A 156 -1.04 -8.26 25.42
N LEU A 157 -0.71 -7.06 24.94
CA LEU A 157 0.61 -6.48 25.18
C LEU A 157 0.85 -6.11 26.64
N HIS A 158 -0.19 -5.58 27.33
CA HIS A 158 -0.09 -5.23 28.74
C HIS A 158 0.02 -6.47 29.64
N GLU A 159 -0.73 -7.53 29.31
CA GLU A 159 -0.64 -8.81 30.03
C GLU A 159 0.75 -9.42 29.89
N ALA A 160 1.32 -9.42 28.68
CA ALA A 160 2.66 -9.94 28.43
C ALA A 160 3.77 -9.06 29.05
N HIS A 161 3.58 -7.76 29.09
CA HIS A 161 4.57 -6.77 29.55
C HIS A 161 3.93 -5.68 30.42
N PRO A 162 3.64 -5.97 31.71
CA PRO A 162 2.97 -5.01 32.60
C PRO A 162 3.77 -3.71 32.87
N SER A 163 5.06 -3.71 32.60
CA SER A 163 5.95 -2.55 32.70
C SER A 163 5.86 -1.59 31.50
N TRP A 164 5.20 -2.01 30.42
CA TRP A 164 5.05 -1.18 29.23
C TRP A 164 3.94 -0.16 29.41
N THR A 165 4.16 1.05 28.87
CA THR A 165 3.19 2.14 28.92
C THR A 165 2.75 2.49 27.49
N PHE A 166 1.44 2.52 27.26
CA PHE A 166 0.86 2.85 25.96
C PHE A 166 0.22 4.23 26.01
N LYS A 167 0.74 5.20 25.27
CA LYS A 167 0.19 6.57 25.17
C LYS A 167 -0.52 6.75 23.83
N ALA A 168 -1.77 7.18 23.83
CA ALA A 168 -2.44 7.56 22.60
C ALA A 168 -2.00 8.96 22.14
N VAL A 169 -1.57 9.06 20.89
CA VAL A 169 -1.26 10.34 20.25
C VAL A 169 -2.46 10.74 19.41
N GLN A 170 -3.28 11.63 19.92
CA GLN A 170 -4.45 12.16 19.22
C GLN A 170 -3.97 13.07 18.08
N THR A 171 -3.86 12.55 16.87
CA THR A 171 -3.30 13.29 15.72
C THR A 171 -4.24 14.39 15.22
N GLY A 172 -5.53 14.24 15.44
CA GLY A 172 -6.55 15.13 14.89
C GLY A 172 -6.80 14.96 13.39
N ILE A 173 -6.03 14.07 12.73
CA ILE A 173 -6.08 13.82 11.30
C ILE A 173 -7.24 12.85 10.99
N ASP A 174 -7.97 13.13 9.92
CA ASP A 174 -8.97 12.21 9.36
C ASP A 174 -8.28 11.05 8.63
N TRP A 175 -8.83 9.83 8.77
CA TRP A 175 -8.24 8.64 8.16
C TRP A 175 -8.20 8.70 6.64
N ASP A 176 -9.26 9.16 6.00
CA ASP A 176 -9.32 9.24 4.54
C ASP A 176 -8.36 10.30 4.00
N ASP A 177 -8.20 11.43 4.71
CA ASP A 177 -7.21 12.46 4.40
C ASP A 177 -5.78 11.92 4.52
N LEU A 178 -5.50 11.14 5.57
CA LEU A 178 -4.19 10.48 5.74
C LEU A 178 -3.88 9.57 4.56
N VAL A 179 -4.81 8.68 4.23
CA VAL A 179 -4.63 7.72 3.12
C VAL A 179 -4.47 8.46 1.79
N ASP A 180 -5.27 9.50 1.52
CA ASP A 180 -5.16 10.28 0.29
C ASP A 180 -3.84 11.04 0.17
N ASN A 181 -3.30 11.55 1.28
CA ASN A 181 -2.02 12.25 1.29
C ASN A 181 -0.81 11.32 1.24
N GLU A 182 -0.91 10.09 1.74
CA GLU A 182 0.18 9.12 1.76
C GLU A 182 0.23 8.20 0.53
N ARG A 183 -0.87 8.01 -0.20
CA ARG A 183 -0.84 7.24 -1.45
C ARG A 183 0.08 7.87 -2.49
N ASN A 184 0.66 7.05 -3.34
CA ASN A 184 1.49 7.53 -4.45
C ASN A 184 0.63 8.28 -5.47
N LYS A 185 1.10 9.44 -5.92
CA LYS A 185 0.50 10.25 -6.97
C LYS A 185 1.52 10.49 -8.07
N SER A 186 1.05 10.85 -9.29
CA SER A 186 1.96 11.20 -10.38
C SER A 186 2.86 12.37 -9.96
N GLY A 187 4.17 12.20 -10.11
CA GLY A 187 5.16 13.20 -9.68
C GLY A 187 5.44 13.24 -8.16
N GLN A 188 4.72 12.45 -7.34
CA GLN A 188 4.91 12.40 -5.88
C GLN A 188 4.95 10.95 -5.41
N ILE A 189 6.11 10.35 -5.43
CA ILE A 189 6.32 8.97 -5.01
C ILE A 189 6.85 8.94 -3.59
N LYS A 190 6.00 8.58 -2.65
CA LYS A 190 6.29 8.52 -1.21
C LYS A 190 6.54 7.11 -0.70
N ASN A 191 5.87 6.13 -1.30
CA ASN A 191 5.81 4.77 -0.79
C ASN A 191 6.19 3.77 -1.87
N LEU A 192 7.33 3.12 -1.69
CA LEU A 192 7.85 2.09 -2.58
C LEU A 192 7.79 0.71 -1.93
N VAL A 193 7.66 -0.30 -2.76
CA VAL A 193 7.79 -1.72 -2.38
C VAL A 193 8.88 -2.38 -3.21
N GLN A 194 9.72 -3.17 -2.57
CA GLN A 194 10.73 -3.96 -3.25
C GLN A 194 10.11 -5.21 -3.90
N GLY A 195 10.48 -5.49 -5.14
CA GLY A 195 10.15 -6.73 -5.83
C GLY A 195 11.28 -7.18 -6.71
N THR A 196 11.69 -8.44 -6.61
CA THR A 196 12.76 -9.07 -7.40
C THR A 196 12.16 -10.07 -8.38
N SER A 197 12.97 -10.65 -9.26
CA SER A 197 12.54 -11.71 -10.18
C SER A 197 12.07 -12.97 -9.44
N SER A 198 12.73 -13.33 -8.35
CA SER A 198 12.37 -14.47 -7.49
C SER A 198 11.19 -14.16 -6.55
N TYR A 199 10.99 -12.90 -6.20
CA TYR A 199 9.92 -12.45 -5.30
C TYR A 199 9.28 -11.17 -5.83
N PRO A 200 8.47 -11.24 -6.88
CA PRO A 200 8.03 -10.07 -7.64
C PRO A 200 7.01 -9.20 -6.93
N ARG A 201 6.23 -9.72 -5.98
CA ARG A 201 5.20 -8.98 -5.22
C ARG A 201 4.26 -8.15 -6.11
N TYR A 202 3.81 -8.70 -7.24
CA TYR A 202 3.02 -7.95 -8.23
C TYR A 202 1.76 -7.32 -7.64
N ASN A 203 1.08 -8.02 -6.71
CA ASN A 203 -0.15 -7.52 -6.09
C ASN A 203 0.08 -6.42 -5.04
N TRP A 204 1.33 -6.16 -4.67
CA TRP A 204 1.72 -5.06 -3.79
C TRP A 204 2.06 -3.79 -4.56
N ARG A 205 2.29 -3.89 -5.87
CA ARG A 205 2.64 -2.76 -6.73
C ARG A 205 1.41 -2.00 -7.15
N SER A 206 1.54 -0.70 -7.34
CA SER A 206 0.48 0.15 -7.89
C SER A 206 0.13 -0.29 -9.32
N THR A 207 -1.16 -0.32 -9.62
CA THR A 207 -1.67 -0.51 -10.99
C THR A 207 -2.08 0.80 -11.64
N THR A 208 -1.82 1.93 -10.99
CA THR A 208 -2.11 3.30 -11.47
C THR A 208 -0.85 4.12 -11.66
N ILE A 209 0.19 3.87 -10.86
CA ILE A 209 1.45 4.62 -10.88
C ILE A 209 2.58 3.73 -11.40
N GLY A 210 3.22 4.15 -12.49
CA GLY A 210 4.33 3.43 -13.11
C GLY A 210 3.95 2.09 -13.74
N TYR A 211 2.67 1.83 -13.98
CA TYR A 211 2.19 0.58 -14.56
C TYR A 211 1.69 0.76 -15.98
N ASN A 212 2.16 -0.08 -16.88
CA ASN A 212 1.66 -0.17 -18.25
C ASN A 212 0.72 -1.37 -18.37
N ILE A 213 -0.58 -1.09 -18.44
CA ILE A 213 -1.61 -2.12 -18.52
C ILE A 213 -1.49 -2.97 -19.78
N LYS A 214 -1.08 -2.39 -20.92
CA LYS A 214 -1.01 -3.07 -22.23
C LYS A 214 0.13 -4.08 -22.31
N THR A 215 1.25 -3.79 -21.64
CA THR A 215 2.44 -4.65 -21.62
C THR A 215 2.60 -5.45 -20.34
N ASP A 216 1.75 -5.16 -19.33
CA ASP A 216 1.78 -5.78 -17.99
C ASP A 216 3.13 -5.58 -17.28
N THR A 217 3.70 -4.39 -17.40
CA THR A 217 5.01 -4.05 -16.87
C THR A 217 4.97 -2.87 -15.91
N TRP A 218 5.87 -2.86 -14.93
CA TRP A 218 6.03 -1.78 -13.97
C TRP A 218 7.37 -1.07 -14.17
N ALA A 219 7.33 0.26 -14.20
CA ALA A 219 8.53 1.08 -14.08
C ALA A 219 9.03 1.08 -12.64
N SER A 220 10.33 0.93 -12.44
CA SER A 220 10.96 1.12 -11.13
C SER A 220 11.25 2.61 -10.90
N PHE A 221 11.16 3.03 -9.64
CA PHE A 221 11.38 4.42 -9.20
C PHE A 221 12.72 4.60 -8.48
N ASP A 222 13.29 3.52 -7.93
CA ASP A 222 14.61 3.53 -7.32
C ASP A 222 15.32 2.20 -7.63
N GLY A 223 16.53 2.30 -8.19
CA GLY A 223 17.26 1.14 -8.72
C GLY A 223 16.41 0.32 -9.69
N ASN A 224 16.61 -1.00 -9.70
CA ASN A 224 15.92 -1.91 -10.62
C ASN A 224 14.82 -2.75 -9.96
N CYS A 225 14.49 -2.51 -8.69
CA CYS A 225 13.61 -3.39 -7.94
C CYS A 225 12.62 -2.66 -6.99
N TRP A 226 12.56 -1.33 -7.01
CA TRP A 226 11.66 -0.55 -6.17
C TRP A 226 10.54 0.05 -7.01
N TYR A 227 9.30 -0.35 -6.72
CA TYR A 227 8.09 0.00 -7.46
C TYR A 227 7.14 0.79 -6.58
N ALA A 228 6.30 1.64 -7.16
CA ALA A 228 5.24 2.31 -6.40
C ALA A 228 4.35 1.26 -5.71
N ALA A 229 4.16 1.42 -4.40
CA ALA A 229 3.26 0.56 -3.62
C ALA A 229 1.80 0.82 -4.01
N SER A 230 0.96 -0.21 -3.97
CA SER A 230 -0.49 -0.08 -4.17
C SER A 230 -1.14 0.68 -3.01
N ASP A 231 -2.23 1.40 -3.29
CA ASP A 231 -2.96 2.16 -2.26
C ASP A 231 -3.39 1.26 -1.10
N LYS A 232 -3.83 0.04 -1.40
CA LYS A 232 -4.19 -0.94 -0.36
C LYS A 232 -3.01 -1.33 0.54
N LEU A 233 -1.80 -1.46 -0.01
CA LEU A 233 -0.61 -1.75 0.78
C LEU A 233 -0.19 -0.54 1.63
N VAL A 234 -0.29 0.67 1.07
CA VAL A 234 -0.03 1.91 1.82
C VAL A 234 -1.01 2.01 2.98
N SER A 235 -2.32 1.86 2.76
CA SER A 235 -3.34 1.89 3.81
C SER A 235 -3.10 0.82 4.89
N TYR A 236 -2.63 -0.38 4.51
CA TYR A 236 -2.27 -1.42 5.48
C TYR A 236 -1.14 -0.97 6.41
N TYR A 237 -0.04 -0.39 5.89
CA TYR A 237 1.07 0.06 6.73
C TYR A 237 0.83 1.40 7.43
N LEU A 238 -0.20 2.15 7.04
CA LEU A 238 -0.68 3.32 7.76
C LEU A 238 -1.51 2.94 9.00
N ASP A 239 -2.16 1.77 8.99
CA ASP A 239 -3.02 1.33 10.09
C ASP A 239 -2.20 0.99 11.34
N PRO A 240 -2.32 1.75 12.45
CA PRO A 240 -1.53 1.48 13.65
C PRO A 240 -1.76 0.10 14.24
N ARG A 241 -2.94 -0.49 14.05
CA ARG A 241 -3.28 -1.82 14.56
C ARG A 241 -2.41 -2.93 13.97
N VAL A 242 -1.84 -2.70 12.78
CA VAL A 242 -0.86 -3.63 12.15
C VAL A 242 0.38 -3.84 13.00
N TYR A 243 0.68 -2.88 13.86
CA TYR A 243 1.89 -2.88 14.71
C TYR A 243 1.60 -3.26 16.17
N LEU A 244 0.34 -3.40 16.59
CA LEU A 244 -0.01 -3.70 17.98
C LEU A 244 0.19 -5.19 18.33
N TYR A 245 1.38 -5.70 18.01
CA TYR A 245 1.88 -7.03 18.36
C TYR A 245 3.27 -6.90 18.93
N GLU A 246 3.65 -7.78 19.84
CA GLU A 246 4.88 -7.70 20.62
C GLU A 246 6.11 -7.33 19.80
N ARG A 247 6.30 -7.96 18.63
CA ARG A 247 7.44 -7.71 17.74
C ARG A 247 7.39 -6.34 17.05
N PHE A 248 6.22 -5.87 16.69
CA PHE A 248 6.05 -4.70 15.84
C PHE A 248 5.68 -3.42 16.59
N VAL A 249 5.26 -3.52 17.86
CA VAL A 249 4.88 -2.35 18.67
C VAL A 249 6.06 -1.36 18.86
N PHE A 250 7.29 -1.84 18.70
CA PHE A 250 8.48 -1.01 18.69
C PHE A 250 8.51 0.04 17.57
N ALA A 251 7.62 -0.05 16.57
CA ALA A 251 7.36 1.05 15.65
C ALA A 251 6.89 2.33 16.37
N PHE A 252 6.33 2.19 17.56
CA PHE A 252 5.80 3.27 18.38
C PHE A 252 6.64 3.57 19.63
N GLU A 253 7.80 2.91 19.82
CA GLU A 253 8.69 3.22 20.93
C GLU A 253 8.99 4.73 20.95
N ASN A 254 8.81 5.35 22.12
CA ASN A 254 9.14 6.75 22.31
C ASN A 254 10.66 6.94 22.32
N LEU A 255 11.18 7.55 21.27
CA LEU A 255 12.60 7.81 21.10
C LEU A 255 13.05 9.13 21.76
N SER A 256 12.15 9.87 22.41
CA SER A 256 12.47 11.01 23.24
C SER A 256 12.95 10.57 24.62
N TYR A 257 13.69 11.44 25.31
CA TYR A 257 14.12 11.20 26.69
C TYR A 257 12.92 11.07 27.63
N GLU A 258 12.97 10.08 28.51
CA GLU A 258 12.05 9.91 29.64
C GLU A 258 12.85 9.58 30.91
N ASP A 259 12.44 10.15 32.07
CA ASP A 259 13.09 9.92 33.35
C ASP A 259 12.98 8.45 33.86
N SER A 260 12.04 7.67 33.30
CA SER A 260 11.90 6.24 33.54
C SER A 260 13.02 5.37 32.94
N GLN A 261 13.80 5.91 32.02
CA GLN A 261 14.90 5.18 31.36
C GLN A 261 16.13 5.09 32.24
N SER A 262 16.35 3.90 32.78
CA SER A 262 17.32 3.65 33.83
C SER A 262 18.75 3.32 33.33
N LYS A 263 19.72 3.53 34.20
CA LYS A 263 21.13 3.10 33.97
C LYS A 263 21.22 1.59 33.74
N SER A 264 20.46 0.79 34.50
CA SER A 264 20.44 -0.67 34.35
C SER A 264 19.92 -1.09 32.98
N GLY A 265 18.93 -0.40 32.43
CA GLY A 265 18.42 -0.63 31.07
C GLY A 265 19.45 -0.31 30.00
N VAL A 266 20.15 0.83 30.11
CA VAL A 266 21.27 1.15 29.21
C VAL A 266 22.36 0.10 29.30
N GLU A 267 22.75 -0.32 30.51
CA GLU A 267 23.75 -1.38 30.69
C GLU A 267 23.32 -2.69 30.04
N SER A 268 22.06 -3.09 30.17
CA SER A 268 21.54 -4.30 29.54
C SER A 268 21.66 -4.24 28.00
N ILE A 269 21.34 -3.08 27.40
CA ILE A 269 21.51 -2.87 25.95
C ILE A 269 22.98 -2.98 25.55
N LEU A 270 23.91 -2.42 26.36
CA LEU A 270 25.34 -2.44 26.10
C LEU A 270 25.99 -3.80 26.36
N ASN A 271 25.27 -4.75 26.94
CA ASN A 271 25.81 -6.11 27.23
C ASN A 271 26.41 -6.75 25.97
N GLY A 272 27.56 -7.38 26.15
CA GLY A 272 28.33 -7.97 25.04
C GLY A 272 29.17 -6.97 24.25
N THR A 273 29.27 -5.71 24.69
CA THR A 273 30.16 -4.69 24.09
C THR A 273 31.25 -4.25 25.06
N PHE A 274 32.30 -3.61 24.54
CA PHE A 274 33.36 -3.00 25.36
C PHE A 274 32.84 -1.91 26.31
N MET A 275 31.64 -1.38 26.09
CA MET A 275 31.02 -0.34 26.89
C MET A 275 30.31 -0.84 28.14
N TYR A 276 30.04 -2.18 28.21
CA TYR A 276 29.29 -2.78 29.31
C TYR A 276 29.99 -2.60 30.64
N LYS A 277 29.34 -1.96 31.60
CA LYS A 277 29.85 -1.71 32.97
C LYS A 277 31.28 -1.15 33.02
N SER A 278 31.72 -0.44 31.97
CA SER A 278 33.07 0.06 31.81
C SER A 278 33.10 1.59 31.69
N LYS A 279 34.32 2.13 31.89
CA LYS A 279 34.58 3.57 31.76
C LYS A 279 35.51 3.84 30.58
N PRO A 280 35.28 4.91 29.79
CA PRO A 280 36.28 5.40 28.85
C PRO A 280 37.59 5.76 29.56
N SER A 281 38.70 5.62 28.86
CA SER A 281 40.00 6.04 29.37
C SER A 281 39.96 7.54 29.73
N GLY A 282 40.42 7.88 30.96
CA GLY A 282 40.41 9.26 31.46
C GLY A 282 39.02 9.78 31.89
N SER A 283 38.00 8.93 31.99
CA SER A 283 36.69 9.35 32.49
C SER A 283 36.39 8.76 33.88
N ASN A 284 35.77 9.57 34.73
CA ASN A 284 35.22 9.12 36.01
C ASN A 284 33.84 8.45 35.85
N SER A 285 33.16 8.69 34.73
CA SER A 285 31.81 8.15 34.41
C SER A 285 31.90 6.94 33.51
N THR A 286 30.94 6.03 33.68
CA THR A 286 30.76 4.86 32.80
C THR A 286 30.15 5.30 31.46
N TYR A 287 30.23 4.46 30.42
CA TYR A 287 29.57 4.71 29.13
C TYR A 287 28.07 4.92 29.31
N SER A 288 27.42 4.10 30.15
CA SER A 288 25.99 4.23 30.44
C SER A 288 25.61 5.58 31.05
N GLU A 289 26.43 6.08 32.00
CA GLU A 289 26.22 7.41 32.60
C GLU A 289 26.42 8.53 31.59
N LEU A 290 27.39 8.41 30.69
CA LEU A 290 27.62 9.39 29.62
C LEU A 290 26.46 9.39 28.62
N ILE A 291 25.91 8.22 28.29
CA ILE A 291 24.77 8.05 27.40
C ILE A 291 23.50 8.69 28.02
N ILE A 292 23.22 8.40 29.31
CA ILE A 292 22.09 9.00 30.01
C ILE A 292 22.22 10.51 30.06
N LYS A 293 23.42 11.00 30.43
CA LYS A 293 23.69 12.46 30.47
C LYS A 293 23.49 13.11 29.11
N ALA A 294 23.95 12.48 28.04
CA ALA A 294 23.76 12.98 26.68
C ALA A 294 22.29 12.94 26.28
N GLY A 295 21.59 11.84 26.54
CA GLY A 295 20.17 11.68 26.23
C GLY A 295 19.30 12.76 26.91
N LYS A 296 19.51 12.96 28.22
CA LYS A 296 18.83 14.01 29.01
C LYS A 296 19.11 15.41 28.45
N ALA A 297 20.35 15.69 28.12
CA ALA A 297 20.76 17.01 27.62
C ALA A 297 20.24 17.32 26.21
N VAL A 298 20.03 16.30 25.39
CA VAL A 298 19.56 16.43 24.00
C VAL A 298 18.04 16.20 23.86
N GLY A 299 17.40 15.52 24.82
CA GLY A 299 15.99 15.12 24.73
C GLY A 299 15.78 13.82 23.94
N VAL A 300 16.80 13.00 23.80
CA VAL A 300 16.76 11.73 23.05
C VAL A 300 16.88 10.53 24.02
N SER A 301 16.10 9.49 23.80
CA SER A 301 16.11 8.27 24.60
C SER A 301 17.51 7.69 24.78
N PRO A 302 18.00 7.51 26.00
CA PRO A 302 19.28 6.81 26.26
C PRO A 302 19.29 5.36 25.74
N TYR A 303 18.14 4.71 25.71
CA TYR A 303 18.01 3.36 25.15
C TYR A 303 18.23 3.38 23.64
N HIS A 304 17.61 4.35 22.94
CA HIS A 304 17.83 4.56 21.52
C HIS A 304 19.28 4.91 21.19
N ILE A 305 19.90 5.81 21.97
CA ILE A 305 21.32 6.18 21.83
C ILE A 305 22.21 4.94 22.00
N ALA A 306 22.00 4.16 23.05
CA ALA A 306 22.78 2.93 23.33
C ALA A 306 22.64 1.89 22.21
N SER A 307 21.40 1.68 21.74
CA SER A 307 21.12 0.74 20.65
C SER A 307 21.79 1.17 19.33
N ARG A 308 21.71 2.46 18.99
CA ARG A 308 22.37 2.99 17.78
C ARG A 308 23.89 2.89 17.87
N ILE A 309 24.48 3.28 19.00
CA ILE A 309 25.94 3.12 19.20
C ILE A 309 26.36 1.67 19.08
N LYS A 310 25.66 0.74 19.77
CA LYS A 310 25.94 -0.69 19.67
C LYS A 310 25.86 -1.21 18.22
N GLN A 311 24.87 -0.77 17.47
CA GLN A 311 24.69 -1.13 16.07
C GLN A 311 25.84 -0.62 15.18
N GLU A 312 26.32 0.61 15.44
CA GLU A 312 27.29 1.29 14.58
C GLU A 312 28.75 0.89 14.88
N VAL A 313 29.08 0.62 16.15
CA VAL A 313 30.47 0.35 16.55
C VAL A 313 30.74 -1.12 16.93
N GLY A 314 29.68 -1.92 17.06
CA GLY A 314 29.80 -3.34 17.38
C GLY A 314 30.29 -3.63 18.80
N SER A 315 30.86 -4.84 19.00
CA SER A 315 31.24 -5.35 20.32
C SER A 315 32.63 -4.90 20.78
N SER A 316 33.52 -4.55 19.87
CA SER A 316 34.94 -4.30 20.15
C SER A 316 35.35 -2.85 19.90
N LEU A 317 36.33 -2.37 20.66
CA LEU A 317 36.96 -1.07 20.42
C LEU A 317 37.56 -1.01 19.01
N SER A 318 37.21 0.04 18.27
CA SER A 318 37.79 0.34 16.96
C SER A 318 38.59 1.65 16.99
N SER A 319 39.31 1.94 15.92
CA SER A 319 39.99 3.24 15.76
C SER A 319 39.05 4.43 15.77
N ALA A 320 37.76 4.23 15.48
CA ALA A 320 36.73 5.27 15.61
C ALA A 320 36.34 5.56 17.06
N THR A 321 36.56 4.61 18.00
CA THR A 321 36.07 4.71 19.38
C THR A 321 37.16 4.72 20.44
N ASN A 322 38.42 4.40 20.09
CA ASN A 322 39.54 4.34 21.03
C ASN A 322 40.42 5.60 21.06
N GLY A 323 40.19 6.57 20.16
CA GLY A 323 41.00 7.78 20.06
C GLY A 323 42.44 7.60 19.61
N LYS A 324 42.80 6.43 19.08
CA LYS A 324 44.17 6.08 18.67
C LYS A 324 44.36 5.96 17.16
N HIS A 325 43.52 6.65 16.36
CA HIS A 325 43.68 6.65 14.92
C HIS A 325 44.94 7.44 14.52
N SER A 326 45.75 6.90 13.60
CA SER A 326 47.04 7.47 13.23
C SER A 326 46.98 8.89 12.66
N VAL A 327 45.92 9.18 11.90
CA VAL A 327 45.72 10.51 11.26
C VAL A 327 44.90 11.46 12.13
N TYR A 328 44.00 10.93 12.96
CA TYR A 328 43.08 11.71 13.81
C TYR A 328 43.19 11.25 15.26
N PRO A 329 44.35 11.43 15.92
CA PRO A 329 44.52 11.05 17.32
C PRO A 329 43.61 11.91 18.22
N GLY A 330 43.03 11.32 19.26
CA GLY A 330 42.14 11.98 20.21
C GLY A 330 40.76 12.35 19.66
N ILE A 331 40.40 11.89 18.46
CA ILE A 331 39.06 12.09 17.87
C ILE A 331 38.26 10.78 17.98
N TYR A 332 36.95 10.92 18.26
CA TYR A 332 36.01 9.82 18.48
C TYR A 332 34.79 9.96 17.58
N ASN A 333 34.22 8.85 17.11
CA ASN A 333 32.95 8.84 16.39
C ASN A 333 32.19 7.52 16.69
N PHE A 334 31.28 7.58 17.65
CA PHE A 334 30.48 6.44 18.09
C PHE A 334 29.30 6.11 17.18
N TYR A 335 29.04 6.90 16.14
CA TYR A 335 27.89 6.72 15.24
C TYR A 335 28.29 6.56 13.77
N ASN A 336 29.60 6.49 13.48
CA ASN A 336 30.11 6.45 12.10
C ASN A 336 29.57 7.55 11.18
N ILE A 337 29.06 8.68 11.74
CA ILE A 337 28.51 9.79 10.97
C ILE A 337 29.62 10.36 10.06
N GLY A 338 29.29 10.58 8.79
CA GLY A 338 30.25 11.01 7.78
C GLY A 338 31.15 9.89 7.23
N GLY A 339 30.90 8.64 7.63
CA GLY A 339 31.65 7.45 7.20
C GLY A 339 31.27 6.94 5.81
N PHE A 340 31.09 7.84 4.85
CA PHE A 340 30.82 7.42 3.46
C PHE A 340 32.09 6.90 2.82
N GLY A 341 32.02 5.71 2.24
CA GLY A 341 33.10 5.17 1.41
C GLY A 341 33.31 6.05 0.18
N SER A 342 34.47 6.69 0.07
CA SER A 342 34.91 7.36 -1.16
C SER A 342 36.04 6.56 -1.81
N VAL A 343 36.31 6.83 -3.08
CA VAL A 343 37.41 6.20 -3.83
C VAL A 343 38.79 6.44 -3.18
N THR A 344 38.90 7.37 -2.23
CA THR A 344 40.14 7.85 -1.64
C THR A 344 40.33 7.58 -0.14
N GLY A 345 39.40 6.84 0.55
CA GLY A 345 39.55 6.59 1.98
C GLY A 345 38.60 5.52 2.52
N ASN A 346 38.97 4.88 3.63
CA ASN A 346 38.07 3.97 4.32
C ASN A 346 37.01 4.74 5.12
N ALA A 347 35.86 4.11 5.38
CA ALA A 347 34.72 4.73 6.06
C ALA A 347 35.07 5.30 7.44
N VAL A 348 35.94 4.61 8.20
CA VAL A 348 36.37 5.06 9.53
C VAL A 348 37.19 6.35 9.46
N THR A 349 38.11 6.44 8.51
CA THR A 349 38.93 7.66 8.30
C THR A 349 38.03 8.85 7.92
N ASN A 350 37.05 8.64 7.05
CA ASN A 350 36.11 9.69 6.65
C ASN A 350 35.21 10.12 7.83
N ALA A 351 34.74 9.18 8.65
CA ALA A 351 33.96 9.45 9.85
C ALA A 351 34.74 10.30 10.86
N LEU A 352 36.02 9.97 11.09
CA LEU A 352 36.91 10.74 12.00
C LEU A 352 37.28 12.10 11.42
N LYS A 353 37.52 12.21 10.11
CA LYS A 353 37.71 13.49 9.42
C LYS A 353 36.51 14.40 9.65
N TRP A 354 35.27 13.87 9.47
CA TRP A 354 34.05 14.63 9.72
C TRP A 354 33.94 15.05 11.21
N ALA A 355 34.25 14.14 12.14
CA ALA A 355 34.18 14.41 13.58
C ALA A 355 35.27 15.39 14.06
N SER A 356 36.42 15.51 13.36
CA SER A 356 37.53 16.40 13.72
C SER A 356 37.34 17.83 13.29
N SER A 357 36.39 18.15 12.41
CA SER A 357 36.25 19.47 11.79
C SER A 357 34.79 19.97 11.81
N GLY A 358 34.63 21.31 11.66
CA GLY A 358 33.33 21.96 11.72
C GLY A 358 32.91 22.33 13.16
N SER A 359 31.77 23.03 13.25
CA SER A 359 31.23 23.56 14.53
C SER A 359 29.87 22.99 14.92
N THR A 360 29.15 22.36 13.97
CA THR A 360 27.84 21.78 14.26
C THR A 360 27.95 20.52 15.12
N TYR A 361 26.93 20.24 15.94
CA TYR A 361 26.86 19.06 16.82
C TYR A 361 28.03 18.96 17.81
N GLY A 362 28.54 20.11 18.28
CA GLY A 362 29.63 20.20 19.27
C GLY A 362 30.99 19.68 18.78
N ARG A 363 31.20 19.61 17.45
CA ARG A 363 32.50 19.24 16.87
C ARG A 363 33.57 20.32 17.15
N PRO A 364 34.84 19.95 17.27
CA PRO A 364 35.43 18.61 17.13
C PRO A 364 35.10 17.68 18.31
N TRP A 365 34.88 16.39 17.99
CA TRP A 365 34.57 15.34 18.97
C TRP A 365 35.84 14.76 19.59
N ASN A 366 36.53 15.59 20.36
CA ASN A 366 37.81 15.28 20.97
C ASN A 366 37.71 14.63 22.37
N THR A 367 36.52 14.26 22.80
CA THR A 367 36.27 13.39 23.97
C THR A 367 35.15 12.39 23.64
N VAL A 368 35.11 11.28 24.37
CA VAL A 368 34.05 10.28 24.26
C VAL A 368 32.67 10.91 24.47
N TYR A 369 32.54 11.77 25.52
CA TYR A 369 31.26 12.43 25.79
C TYR A 369 30.82 13.35 24.65
N LYS A 370 31.74 14.15 24.08
CA LYS A 370 31.40 15.04 22.95
C LYS A 370 30.91 14.22 21.74
N SER A 371 31.52 13.08 21.48
CA SER A 371 31.06 12.19 20.41
C SER A 371 29.68 11.61 20.68
N ILE A 372 29.44 11.08 21.89
CA ILE A 372 28.14 10.54 22.29
C ILE A 372 27.06 11.65 22.24
N TYR A 373 27.33 12.81 22.82
CA TYR A 373 26.41 13.94 22.86
C TYR A 373 26.12 14.52 21.45
N GLY A 374 27.16 14.80 20.69
CA GLY A 374 27.00 15.39 19.35
C GLY A 374 26.35 14.44 18.35
N GLY A 375 26.64 13.13 18.48
CA GLY A 375 25.94 12.12 17.70
C GLY A 375 24.46 12.00 18.10
N ALA A 376 24.14 12.08 19.39
CA ALA A 376 22.75 12.13 19.86
C ALA A 376 22.02 13.36 19.33
N GLN A 377 22.67 14.54 19.28
CA GLN A 377 22.11 15.73 18.63
C GLN A 377 21.85 15.50 17.14
N TYR A 378 22.79 14.86 16.43
CA TYR A 378 22.66 14.60 15.00
C TYR A 378 21.45 13.71 14.69
N ILE A 379 21.27 12.58 15.40
CA ILE A 379 20.14 11.69 15.21
C ILE A 379 18.83 12.31 15.70
N GLY A 380 18.87 13.12 16.77
CA GLY A 380 17.70 13.77 17.35
C GLY A 380 17.14 14.89 16.47
N ASN A 381 17.99 15.77 15.96
CA ASN A 381 17.59 16.96 15.23
C ASN A 381 16.85 16.67 13.93
N ASN A 382 17.13 15.55 13.28
CA ASN A 382 16.50 15.24 11.99
C ASN A 382 15.03 14.85 12.14
N TYR A 383 14.65 14.12 13.21
CA TYR A 383 13.30 13.57 13.35
C TYR A 383 12.74 13.71 14.77
N ILE A 384 13.45 13.20 15.79
CA ILE A 384 12.93 13.06 17.15
C ILE A 384 12.52 14.40 17.74
N LEU A 385 13.41 15.42 17.64
CA LEU A 385 13.16 16.78 18.12
C LEU A 385 12.23 17.58 17.20
N GLN A 386 11.89 17.03 16.01
CA GLN A 386 10.89 17.56 15.09
C GLN A 386 9.50 16.94 15.33
N LYS A 387 9.26 16.37 16.51
CA LYS A 387 8.02 15.66 16.91
C LYS A 387 7.78 14.35 16.17
N GLN A 388 8.73 13.84 15.42
CA GLN A 388 8.70 12.52 14.78
C GLN A 388 9.48 11.51 15.66
N ASN A 389 9.02 11.32 16.88
CA ASN A 389 9.72 10.62 17.96
C ASN A 389 9.44 9.12 18.02
N THR A 390 8.92 8.51 16.94
CA THR A 390 8.77 7.07 16.79
C THR A 390 9.19 6.65 15.38
N LEU A 391 9.54 5.38 15.16
CA LEU A 391 9.86 4.87 13.82
C LEU A 391 8.68 5.03 12.86
N TYR A 392 7.45 4.89 13.38
CA TYR A 392 6.24 5.11 12.60
C TYR A 392 6.12 6.57 12.14
N THR A 393 6.30 7.54 13.05
CA THR A 393 6.19 8.97 12.71
C THR A 393 7.36 9.47 11.86
N GLN A 394 8.51 8.81 11.90
CA GLN A 394 9.62 9.07 10.98
C GLN A 394 9.31 8.56 9.56
N LYS A 395 8.55 7.48 9.44
CA LYS A 395 8.10 6.97 8.14
C LYS A 395 6.86 7.70 7.62
N PHE A 396 5.86 7.89 8.47
CA PHE A 396 4.59 8.54 8.11
C PHE A 396 4.44 9.79 8.98
N ASN A 397 4.84 10.94 8.47
CA ASN A 397 4.86 12.15 9.26
C ASN A 397 3.44 12.66 9.56
N VAL A 398 2.92 12.29 10.72
CA VAL A 398 1.58 12.63 11.20
C VAL A 398 1.60 13.50 12.47
N THR A 399 2.78 13.92 12.92
CA THR A 399 2.95 14.66 14.18
C THR A 399 3.69 16.00 14.03
N ASN A 400 4.57 16.13 13.04
CA ASN A 400 5.20 17.40 12.72
C ASN A 400 4.29 18.23 11.83
N THR A 401 3.50 19.11 12.42
CA THR A 401 2.47 19.92 11.73
C THR A 401 3.05 20.87 10.68
N SER A 402 4.34 21.22 10.77
CA SER A 402 5.02 22.08 9.78
C SER A 402 5.36 21.35 8.48
N ALA A 403 5.30 20.01 8.48
CA ALA A 403 5.70 19.17 7.36
C ALA A 403 4.87 17.90 7.26
N LEU A 404 3.59 17.94 7.62
CA LEU A 404 2.68 16.77 7.56
C LEU A 404 2.77 16.08 6.21
N TYR A 405 2.74 14.76 6.24
CA TYR A 405 2.81 13.89 5.04
C TYR A 405 4.09 14.06 4.20
N SER A 406 5.09 14.75 4.73
CA SER A 406 6.41 14.95 4.12
C SER A 406 7.51 14.78 5.18
N HIS A 407 8.77 15.04 4.85
CA HIS A 407 9.90 14.84 5.75
C HIS A 407 9.97 13.38 6.27
N GLN A 408 9.85 12.44 5.34
CA GLN A 408 9.88 11.00 5.65
C GLN A 408 11.32 10.47 5.58
N TYR A 409 11.65 9.58 6.50
CA TYR A 409 12.97 8.98 6.63
C TYR A 409 13.38 8.18 5.39
N MET A 410 12.44 7.43 4.77
CA MET A 410 12.68 6.67 3.54
C MET A 410 11.38 6.36 2.80
N THR A 411 11.51 5.97 1.53
CA THR A 411 10.36 5.63 0.68
C THR A 411 9.85 4.21 0.88
N ASN A 412 10.61 3.29 1.48
CA ASN A 412 10.14 1.93 1.74
C ASN A 412 8.89 1.94 2.61
N VAL A 413 7.74 1.47 2.07
CA VAL A 413 6.46 1.44 2.80
C VAL A 413 6.50 0.55 4.05
N GLN A 414 7.40 -0.44 4.08
CA GLN A 414 7.59 -1.38 5.20
C GLN A 414 8.60 -0.89 6.24
N ALA A 415 9.15 0.32 6.10
CA ALA A 415 10.25 0.78 6.92
C ALA A 415 9.98 0.64 8.42
N ALA A 416 8.86 1.19 8.90
CA ALA A 416 8.52 1.16 10.32
C ALA A 416 8.42 -0.26 10.87
N SER A 417 7.78 -1.20 10.15
CA SER A 417 7.64 -2.58 10.61
C SER A 417 8.95 -3.36 10.57
N SER A 418 9.77 -3.16 9.53
CA SER A 418 11.05 -3.87 9.41
C SER A 418 12.08 -3.38 10.44
N GLU A 419 12.08 -2.10 10.76
CA GLU A 419 12.95 -1.56 11.81
C GLU A 419 12.46 -1.90 13.21
N ALA A 420 11.15 -1.84 13.47
CA ALA A 420 10.57 -2.30 14.72
C ALA A 420 10.95 -3.76 15.04
N SER A 421 10.91 -4.64 14.04
CA SER A 421 11.34 -6.04 14.21
C SER A 421 12.81 -6.16 14.63
N LYS A 422 13.69 -5.34 14.05
CA LYS A 422 15.13 -5.33 14.44
C LYS A 422 15.34 -4.79 15.86
N VAL A 423 14.59 -3.76 16.23
CA VAL A 423 14.62 -3.19 17.59
C VAL A 423 14.15 -4.25 18.59
N TYR A 424 13.02 -4.93 18.33
CA TYR A 424 12.54 -6.04 19.14
C TYR A 424 13.62 -7.13 19.31
N ASP A 425 14.23 -7.57 18.21
CA ASP A 425 15.30 -8.60 18.27
C ASP A 425 16.48 -8.15 19.15
N ALA A 426 16.85 -6.86 19.07
CA ALA A 426 17.92 -6.31 19.91
C ALA A 426 17.54 -6.27 21.40
N TYR A 427 16.30 -5.86 21.74
CA TYR A 427 15.82 -5.84 23.12
C TYR A 427 15.60 -7.25 23.68
N SER A 428 15.05 -8.15 22.89
CA SER A 428 14.86 -9.56 23.26
C SER A 428 16.19 -10.24 23.49
N GLY A 429 17.16 -10.08 22.58
CA GLY A 429 18.51 -10.63 22.73
C GLY A 429 19.29 -10.04 23.91
N ALA A 430 18.96 -8.83 24.33
CA ALA A 430 19.54 -8.17 25.50
C ALA A 430 18.81 -8.51 26.81
N GLY A 431 17.68 -9.24 26.77
CA GLY A 431 16.84 -9.52 27.95
C GLY A 431 16.17 -8.28 28.55
N THR A 432 15.88 -7.26 27.72
CA THR A 432 15.38 -5.94 28.17
C THR A 432 13.91 -5.71 27.90
N LEU A 433 13.17 -6.69 27.38
CA LEU A 433 11.75 -6.56 27.11
C LEU A 433 10.90 -6.26 28.36
N ASN A 434 11.39 -6.65 29.54
CA ASN A 434 10.72 -6.36 30.80
C ASN A 434 11.06 -4.98 31.40
N ASN A 435 11.87 -4.17 30.72
CA ASN A 435 12.12 -2.80 31.14
C ASN A 435 10.86 -1.93 30.92
N SER A 436 10.81 -0.80 31.64
CA SER A 436 9.77 0.21 31.37
C SER A 436 10.03 0.83 30.00
N ILE A 437 9.11 0.61 29.06
CA ILE A 437 9.14 1.16 27.70
C ILE A 437 7.83 1.88 27.44
N THR A 438 7.91 3.08 26.89
CA THR A 438 6.73 3.86 26.49
C THR A 438 6.54 3.76 24.98
N PHE A 439 5.30 3.48 24.55
CA PHE A 439 4.88 3.45 23.16
C PHE A 439 3.88 4.58 22.88
N CYS A 440 4.17 5.44 21.91
CA CYS A 440 3.33 6.55 21.47
C CYS A 440 2.56 6.14 20.20
N ILE A 441 1.31 5.78 20.35
CA ILE A 441 0.48 5.15 19.32
C ILE A 441 -0.46 6.19 18.71
N PRO A 442 -0.39 6.48 17.40
CA PRO A 442 -1.28 7.45 16.78
C PRO A 442 -2.72 6.96 16.72
N VAL A 443 -3.65 7.89 16.97
CA VAL A 443 -5.09 7.70 16.84
C VAL A 443 -5.62 8.70 15.83
N TYR A 444 -6.43 8.23 14.88
CA TYR A 444 -6.99 9.02 13.78
C TYR A 444 -8.50 9.16 13.92
N LYS A 445 -9.05 10.27 13.40
CA LYS A 445 -10.50 10.47 13.31
C LYS A 445 -11.08 9.59 12.20
N ASN A 446 -12.32 9.15 12.39
CA ASN A 446 -13.09 8.40 11.38
C ASN A 446 -12.38 7.15 10.83
N MET A 447 -11.48 6.56 11.61
CA MET A 447 -10.79 5.34 11.21
C MET A 447 -11.77 4.17 11.16
N PRO A 448 -11.73 3.31 10.11
CA PRO A 448 -12.61 2.15 10.00
C PRO A 448 -12.45 1.19 11.20
N ASP A 449 -13.53 0.64 11.70
CA ASP A 449 -13.50 -0.34 12.82
C ASP A 449 -12.71 -1.60 12.46
N THR A 450 -12.79 -2.02 11.19
CA THR A 450 -12.07 -3.19 10.71
C THR A 450 -10.68 -2.80 10.19
N MET A 451 -9.66 -3.50 10.67
CA MET A 451 -8.28 -3.33 10.22
C MET A 451 -8.13 -3.62 8.72
N VAL A 452 -7.35 -2.81 8.02
CA VAL A 452 -7.05 -3.01 6.61
C VAL A 452 -6.32 -4.34 6.40
N SER A 453 -6.87 -5.22 5.56
CA SER A 453 -6.23 -6.50 5.28
C SER A 453 -5.04 -6.35 4.35
N LYS A 454 -3.91 -6.99 4.69
CA LYS A 454 -2.72 -7.01 3.84
C LYS A 454 -3.03 -7.65 2.48
N PRO A 455 -2.68 -7.03 1.35
CA PRO A 455 -2.78 -7.70 0.06
C PRO A 455 -1.92 -8.96 0.05
N ALA A 456 -2.40 -10.04 -0.59
CA ALA A 456 -1.54 -11.20 -0.85
C ALA A 456 -0.29 -10.74 -1.62
N ASP A 457 0.87 -11.28 -1.30
CA ASP A 457 2.13 -10.89 -1.95
C ASP A 457 2.33 -11.55 -3.32
N SER A 458 1.58 -12.60 -3.61
CA SER A 458 1.61 -13.37 -4.84
C SER A 458 0.44 -13.03 -5.77
N GLY A 459 0.61 -13.38 -7.04
CA GLY A 459 -0.40 -13.21 -8.08
C GLY A 459 -0.36 -11.85 -8.76
N ASN A 460 -0.38 -11.86 -10.07
CA ASN A 460 -0.46 -10.65 -10.88
C ASN A 460 -1.91 -10.11 -10.84
N PRO A 461 -2.13 -8.79 -10.56
CA PRO A 461 -3.47 -8.20 -10.46
C PRO A 461 -4.10 -7.83 -11.81
N ASN A 462 -3.40 -7.98 -12.94
CA ASN A 462 -3.91 -7.59 -14.24
C ASN A 462 -5.12 -8.44 -14.65
N ASN A 463 -6.28 -7.82 -14.70
CA ASN A 463 -7.57 -8.40 -15.11
C ASN A 463 -8.14 -7.76 -16.38
N TYR A 464 -7.27 -7.19 -17.23
CA TYR A 464 -7.68 -6.57 -18.48
C TYR A 464 -7.64 -7.57 -19.63
N LEU A 465 -8.57 -7.37 -20.59
CA LEU A 465 -8.51 -8.05 -21.89
C LEU A 465 -7.44 -7.39 -22.77
N LYS A 466 -6.69 -8.23 -23.48
CA LYS A 466 -5.80 -7.86 -24.59
C LYS A 466 -6.60 -7.74 -25.90
N SER A 467 -7.59 -8.62 -26.09
CA SER A 467 -8.46 -8.63 -27.26
C SER A 467 -9.87 -9.06 -26.87
N LEU A 468 -10.83 -8.49 -27.59
CA LEU A 468 -12.24 -8.91 -27.60
C LEU A 468 -12.76 -8.75 -29.03
N SER A 469 -13.28 -9.81 -29.58
CA SER A 469 -13.84 -9.83 -30.94
C SER A 469 -15.02 -10.75 -31.02
N ILE A 470 -15.87 -10.54 -32.02
CA ILE A 470 -17.01 -11.37 -32.36
C ILE A 470 -16.91 -11.63 -33.84
N ASP A 471 -17.02 -12.92 -34.21
CA ASP A 471 -16.87 -13.34 -35.59
C ASP A 471 -17.87 -12.60 -36.51
N ASN A 472 -17.33 -11.96 -37.56
CA ASN A 472 -18.06 -11.23 -38.59
C ASN A 472 -18.79 -9.95 -38.10
N TYR A 473 -18.53 -9.47 -36.88
CA TYR A 473 -19.19 -8.28 -36.34
C TYR A 473 -18.18 -7.32 -35.71
N SER A 474 -18.45 -6.02 -35.84
CA SER A 474 -17.68 -4.96 -35.20
C SER A 474 -18.33 -4.56 -33.87
N LEU A 475 -17.51 -4.36 -32.84
CA LEU A 475 -17.95 -3.86 -31.54
C LEU A 475 -18.11 -2.34 -31.55
N THR A 476 -19.11 -1.85 -30.84
CA THR A 476 -19.27 -0.44 -30.52
C THR A 476 -19.14 -0.22 -29.01
N PRO A 477 -18.18 0.61 -28.56
CA PRO A 477 -17.05 1.13 -29.37
C PRO A 477 -16.10 0.01 -29.80
N THR A 478 -15.24 0.28 -30.77
CA THR A 478 -14.13 -0.67 -31.11
C THR A 478 -13.33 -0.99 -29.88
N PHE A 479 -12.99 -2.28 -29.72
CA PHE A 479 -12.24 -2.71 -28.54
C PHE A 479 -10.87 -2.05 -28.48
N ALA A 480 -10.57 -1.45 -27.33
CA ALA A 480 -9.22 -1.03 -26.94
C ALA A 480 -8.99 -1.30 -25.46
N VAL A 481 -7.75 -1.70 -25.12
CA VAL A 481 -7.39 -2.00 -23.74
C VAL A 481 -7.62 -0.78 -22.85
N ASN A 482 -8.36 -0.96 -21.75
CA ASN A 482 -8.61 0.08 -20.73
C ASN A 482 -9.49 1.27 -21.20
N THR A 483 -10.31 1.12 -22.22
CA THR A 483 -11.22 2.19 -22.67
C THR A 483 -12.58 2.10 -21.97
N THR A 484 -13.24 0.94 -22.10
CA THR A 484 -14.54 0.67 -21.47
C THR A 484 -14.68 -0.80 -21.13
N THR A 485 -15.66 -1.12 -20.30
CA THR A 485 -16.11 -2.50 -20.04
C THR A 485 -17.48 -2.78 -20.63
N LYS A 486 -18.03 -1.84 -21.37
CA LYS A 486 -19.36 -1.97 -22.02
C LYS A 486 -19.22 -1.88 -23.53
N TYR A 487 -19.69 -2.87 -24.21
CA TYR A 487 -19.67 -2.97 -25.67
C TYR A 487 -21.04 -3.37 -26.19
N SER A 488 -21.35 -3.03 -27.40
CA SER A 488 -22.59 -3.42 -28.04
C SER A 488 -22.39 -3.74 -29.52
N LEU A 489 -23.32 -4.49 -30.07
CA LEU A 489 -23.45 -4.73 -31.52
C LEU A 489 -24.87 -5.16 -31.86
N ILE A 490 -25.23 -4.97 -33.12
CA ILE A 490 -26.49 -5.41 -33.68
C ILE A 490 -26.25 -6.54 -34.67
N VAL A 491 -27.05 -7.57 -34.60
CA VAL A 491 -27.01 -8.67 -35.54
C VAL A 491 -28.37 -8.85 -36.21
N SER A 492 -28.38 -9.45 -37.42
CA SER A 492 -29.64 -9.67 -38.13
C SER A 492 -30.54 -10.66 -37.38
N GLU A 493 -31.86 -10.61 -37.64
CA GLU A 493 -32.83 -11.56 -37.08
C GLU A 493 -32.47 -13.01 -37.38
N LYS A 494 -31.86 -13.28 -38.54
CA LYS A 494 -31.45 -14.65 -38.94
C LYS A 494 -30.26 -15.17 -38.14
N THR A 495 -29.54 -14.31 -37.40
CA THR A 495 -28.37 -14.70 -36.62
C THR A 495 -28.81 -15.28 -35.27
N SER A 496 -28.87 -16.60 -35.17
CA SER A 496 -29.28 -17.28 -33.93
C SER A 496 -28.17 -17.48 -32.91
N SER A 497 -26.92 -17.27 -33.30
CA SER A 497 -25.76 -17.38 -32.40
C SER A 497 -24.58 -16.55 -32.93
N VAL A 498 -23.66 -16.19 -32.04
CA VAL A 498 -22.37 -15.55 -32.35
C VAL A 498 -21.25 -16.28 -31.59
N THR A 499 -20.03 -16.20 -32.11
CA THR A 499 -18.84 -16.68 -31.40
C THR A 499 -18.05 -15.51 -30.85
N ILE A 500 -17.82 -15.49 -29.54
CA ILE A 500 -17.07 -14.46 -28.83
C ILE A 500 -15.67 -14.97 -28.58
N SER A 501 -14.65 -14.26 -29.00
CA SER A 501 -13.24 -14.52 -28.74
C SER A 501 -12.65 -13.41 -27.88
N ALA A 502 -11.96 -13.79 -26.81
CA ALA A 502 -11.26 -12.86 -25.95
C ALA A 502 -9.99 -13.46 -25.37
N SER A 503 -8.95 -12.64 -25.20
CA SER A 503 -7.72 -13.04 -24.54
C SER A 503 -7.32 -12.03 -23.47
N PRO A 504 -6.73 -12.47 -22.33
CA PRO A 504 -6.29 -11.55 -21.28
C PRO A 504 -4.92 -10.93 -21.62
N VAL A 505 -4.61 -9.78 -21.03
CA VAL A 505 -3.26 -9.17 -21.12
C VAL A 505 -2.26 -10.07 -20.39
N ASN A 506 -2.55 -10.45 -19.15
CA ASN A 506 -1.70 -11.37 -18.40
C ASN A 506 -2.05 -12.83 -18.75
N LYS A 507 -1.05 -13.58 -19.21
CA LYS A 507 -1.23 -15.00 -19.63
C LYS A 507 -1.73 -15.93 -18.51
N ASN A 508 -1.52 -15.55 -17.24
CA ASN A 508 -1.95 -16.32 -16.07
C ASN A 508 -3.36 -15.93 -15.57
N ALA A 509 -4.02 -14.96 -16.23
CA ALA A 509 -5.41 -14.65 -15.97
C ALA A 509 -6.32 -15.58 -16.76
N SER A 510 -7.48 -15.91 -16.23
CA SER A 510 -8.50 -16.70 -16.92
C SER A 510 -9.63 -15.83 -17.44
N VAL A 511 -10.20 -16.21 -18.60
CA VAL A 511 -11.35 -15.54 -19.19
C VAL A 511 -12.51 -16.53 -19.28
N SER A 512 -13.70 -16.09 -18.91
CA SER A 512 -14.95 -16.86 -19.00
C SER A 512 -16.04 -16.03 -19.70
N GLY A 513 -17.08 -16.68 -20.23
CA GLY A 513 -18.14 -16.03 -20.99
C GLY A 513 -17.81 -15.85 -22.48
N THR A 514 -16.82 -16.59 -22.99
CA THR A 514 -16.43 -16.65 -24.41
C THR A 514 -16.98 -17.90 -25.08
N GLY A 515 -16.78 -18.00 -26.38
CA GLY A 515 -17.24 -19.11 -27.21
C GLY A 515 -18.58 -18.81 -27.90
N LYS A 516 -19.29 -19.89 -28.31
CA LYS A 516 -20.58 -19.79 -29.03
C LYS A 516 -21.69 -19.41 -28.04
N VAL A 517 -22.39 -18.30 -28.31
CA VAL A 517 -23.53 -17.83 -27.53
C VAL A 517 -24.77 -17.82 -28.38
N SER A 518 -25.83 -18.48 -27.93
CA SER A 518 -27.15 -18.47 -28.58
C SER A 518 -27.82 -17.12 -28.25
N LEU A 519 -28.50 -16.56 -29.25
CA LEU A 519 -29.19 -15.27 -29.16
C LEU A 519 -30.71 -15.44 -29.25
N SER A 520 -31.43 -14.92 -28.28
CA SER A 520 -32.87 -14.70 -28.36
C SER A 520 -33.16 -13.47 -29.22
N LYS A 521 -34.40 -13.37 -29.79
CA LYS A 521 -34.85 -12.12 -30.46
C LYS A 521 -34.80 -10.94 -29.47
N GLY A 522 -34.41 -9.80 -29.95
CA GLY A 522 -34.22 -8.57 -29.12
C GLY A 522 -32.88 -8.52 -28.40
N THR A 523 -32.84 -7.91 -27.23
CA THR A 523 -31.62 -7.63 -26.49
C THR A 523 -31.09 -8.84 -25.72
N ASN A 524 -29.83 -9.17 -25.94
CA ASN A 524 -29.08 -10.21 -25.23
C ASN A 524 -27.90 -9.56 -24.49
N THR A 525 -27.72 -9.88 -23.24
CA THR A 525 -26.57 -9.40 -22.44
C THR A 525 -25.62 -10.54 -22.11
N VAL A 526 -24.39 -10.43 -22.57
CA VAL A 526 -23.33 -11.41 -22.32
C VAL A 526 -22.29 -10.77 -21.40
N LYS A 527 -21.89 -11.50 -20.34
CA LYS A 527 -20.85 -11.08 -19.41
C LYS A 527 -19.58 -11.90 -19.65
N ILE A 528 -18.50 -11.19 -19.98
CA ILE A 528 -17.17 -11.78 -20.15
C ILE A 528 -16.37 -11.39 -18.92
N THR A 529 -15.92 -12.34 -18.13
CA THR A 529 -15.20 -12.08 -16.88
C THR A 529 -13.75 -12.51 -16.99
N VAL A 530 -12.85 -11.58 -16.72
CA VAL A 530 -11.41 -11.83 -16.55
C VAL A 530 -11.13 -11.95 -15.06
N LYS A 531 -10.58 -13.10 -14.64
CA LYS A 531 -10.09 -13.33 -13.28
C LYS A 531 -8.56 -13.31 -13.31
N ALA A 532 -7.96 -12.29 -12.70
CA ALA A 532 -6.51 -12.16 -12.54
C ALA A 532 -5.93 -13.31 -11.69
N GLN A 533 -4.64 -13.52 -11.78
CA GLN A 533 -3.91 -14.47 -10.93
C GLN A 533 -4.06 -14.13 -9.43
N SER A 534 -4.14 -12.85 -9.07
CA SER A 534 -4.41 -12.37 -7.70
C SER A 534 -5.85 -12.64 -7.22
N GLY A 535 -6.73 -13.14 -8.08
CA GLY A 535 -8.15 -13.33 -7.80
C GLY A 535 -9.05 -12.13 -8.13
N ALA A 536 -8.49 -10.97 -8.43
CA ALA A 536 -9.25 -9.78 -8.83
C ALA A 536 -10.03 -10.03 -10.13
N LYS A 537 -11.29 -9.61 -10.16
CA LYS A 537 -12.18 -9.83 -11.31
C LYS A 537 -12.52 -8.52 -12.00
N ARG A 538 -12.62 -8.55 -13.34
CA ARG A 538 -13.17 -7.50 -14.19
C ARG A 538 -14.19 -8.10 -15.12
N THR A 539 -15.37 -7.52 -15.18
CA THR A 539 -16.45 -7.97 -16.05
C THR A 539 -16.65 -6.98 -17.19
N TYR A 540 -16.61 -7.48 -18.40
CA TYR A 540 -17.01 -6.77 -19.61
C TYR A 540 -18.44 -7.20 -19.95
N THR A 541 -19.29 -6.22 -20.25
CA THR A 541 -20.68 -6.45 -20.63
C THR A 541 -20.82 -6.17 -22.12
N LEU A 542 -21.33 -7.16 -22.82
CA LEU A 542 -21.61 -7.09 -24.25
C LEU A 542 -23.14 -7.15 -24.45
N THR A 543 -23.69 -6.09 -25.00
CA THR A 543 -25.10 -6.01 -25.38
C THR A 543 -25.23 -6.34 -26.86
N ILE A 544 -25.90 -7.45 -27.17
CA ILE A 544 -26.13 -7.91 -28.55
C ILE A 544 -27.63 -7.80 -28.84
N VAL A 545 -27.99 -6.94 -29.79
CA VAL A 545 -29.37 -6.78 -30.23
C VAL A 545 -29.58 -7.61 -31.48
N ARG A 546 -30.40 -8.68 -31.36
CA ARG A 546 -30.86 -9.48 -32.50
C ARG A 546 -32.15 -8.89 -33.02
N GLY A 547 -32.10 -8.28 -34.23
CA GLY A 547 -33.22 -7.57 -34.85
C GLY A 547 -34.54 -8.34 -34.85
N LYS A 548 -35.64 -7.58 -34.82
CA LYS A 548 -37.00 -8.13 -35.03
C LYS A 548 -37.32 -8.16 -36.52
N SER A 549 -38.01 -9.19 -36.96
CA SER A 549 -38.66 -9.16 -38.28
C SER A 549 -39.78 -8.09 -38.26
N SER A 550 -39.60 -7.06 -39.02
CA SER A 550 -40.60 -5.99 -39.17
C SER A 550 -41.69 -6.48 -40.09
N GLY A 551 -42.82 -6.78 -39.53
CA GLY A 551 -44.07 -7.00 -40.26
C GLY A 551 -45.11 -5.96 -39.83
N ASN A 552 -44.94 -4.70 -40.28
CA ASN A 552 -45.97 -3.69 -40.42
C ASN A 552 -45.39 -2.45 -41.11
N SER A 553 -46.03 -1.97 -42.15
CA SER A 553 -45.69 -0.72 -42.81
C SER A 553 -46.14 0.48 -41.95
N SER A 554 -45.25 0.88 -41.03
CA SER A 554 -45.36 2.15 -40.32
C SER A 554 -44.77 3.26 -41.21
N SER A 555 -45.38 4.46 -41.21
CA SER A 555 -44.83 5.65 -41.87
C SER A 555 -43.70 6.30 -41.09
N ASP A 556 -43.46 5.87 -39.86
CA ASP A 556 -42.44 6.40 -38.97
C ASP A 556 -41.21 5.50 -38.94
N PRO A 557 -40.00 6.06 -38.74
CA PRO A 557 -38.77 5.27 -38.57
C PRO A 557 -38.83 4.31 -37.37
N GLU A 558 -38.51 3.04 -37.61
CA GLU A 558 -38.40 2.03 -36.58
C GLU A 558 -36.92 1.73 -36.30
N PHE A 559 -36.58 1.65 -35.02
CA PHE A 559 -35.21 1.45 -34.55
C PHE A 559 -35.13 0.20 -33.68
N ASP A 560 -34.19 -0.67 -33.99
CA ASP A 560 -33.80 -1.81 -33.15
C ASP A 560 -32.34 -1.69 -32.63
N GLY A 561 -31.78 -0.49 -32.79
CA GLY A 561 -30.41 -0.19 -32.46
C GLY A 561 -30.14 0.15 -31.00
N ASN A 562 -28.87 0.52 -30.71
CA ASN A 562 -28.39 0.76 -29.38
C ASN A 562 -28.44 2.21 -28.91
N TYR A 563 -28.89 3.11 -29.79
CA TYR A 563 -28.97 4.55 -29.49
C TYR A 563 -30.33 4.90 -28.92
N THR A 564 -30.38 5.93 -28.09
CA THR A 564 -31.63 6.47 -27.62
C THR A 564 -32.09 7.53 -28.64
N VAL A 565 -33.20 7.25 -29.28
CA VAL A 565 -33.85 8.17 -30.25
C VAL A 565 -35.10 8.75 -29.59
N SER A 566 -35.08 10.03 -29.27
CA SER A 566 -36.22 10.74 -28.66
C SER A 566 -36.16 12.23 -28.97
N ASP A 567 -37.31 12.86 -29.07
CA ASP A 567 -37.46 14.32 -29.20
C ASP A 567 -36.59 14.95 -30.28
N GLY A 568 -36.47 14.28 -31.44
CA GLY A 568 -35.65 14.76 -32.56
C GLY A 568 -34.13 14.67 -32.29
N THR A 569 -33.69 13.93 -31.28
CA THR A 569 -32.28 13.75 -30.96
C THR A 569 -31.89 12.28 -30.90
N ILE A 570 -30.61 12.00 -31.18
CA ILE A 570 -29.96 10.69 -31.02
C ILE A 570 -28.83 10.84 -30.02
N THR A 571 -28.91 10.08 -28.92
CA THR A 571 -27.89 10.02 -27.87
C THR A 571 -27.38 8.58 -27.68
N GLY A 572 -26.36 8.37 -26.83
CA GLY A 572 -25.77 7.05 -26.63
C GLY A 572 -24.64 6.73 -27.61
N VAL A 573 -24.31 7.63 -28.51
CA VAL A 573 -23.26 7.48 -29.51
C VAL A 573 -21.89 7.64 -28.83
N ALA A 574 -21.04 6.63 -28.92
CA ALA A 574 -19.70 6.69 -28.36
C ALA A 574 -18.81 7.64 -29.18
N VAL A 575 -17.86 8.30 -28.50
CA VAL A 575 -16.82 9.09 -29.18
C VAL A 575 -16.05 8.25 -30.19
N SER A 576 -15.59 8.88 -31.27
CA SER A 576 -14.86 8.26 -32.37
C SER A 576 -15.65 7.21 -33.16
N THR A 577 -16.97 7.17 -33.03
CA THR A 577 -17.83 6.32 -33.87
C THR A 577 -17.81 6.83 -35.33
N THR A 578 -17.50 5.95 -36.28
CA THR A 578 -17.55 6.30 -37.71
C THR A 578 -18.99 6.34 -38.20
N VAL A 579 -19.23 7.06 -39.32
CA VAL A 579 -20.55 7.16 -39.94
C VAL A 579 -21.12 5.77 -40.28
N SER A 580 -20.33 4.87 -40.83
CA SER A 580 -20.75 3.52 -41.19
C SER A 580 -21.14 2.70 -39.94
N ALA A 581 -20.32 2.76 -38.87
CA ALA A 581 -20.64 2.11 -37.60
C ALA A 581 -21.89 2.72 -36.94
N PHE A 582 -22.05 4.04 -37.04
CA PHE A 582 -23.22 4.73 -36.51
C PHE A 582 -24.49 4.27 -37.21
N VAL A 583 -24.52 4.27 -38.56
CA VAL A 583 -25.67 3.85 -39.34
C VAL A 583 -26.07 2.41 -39.05
N SER A 584 -25.05 1.51 -38.95
CA SER A 584 -25.26 0.11 -38.60
C SER A 584 -25.84 -0.05 -37.18
N ASN A 585 -25.36 0.71 -36.20
CA ASN A 585 -25.81 0.64 -34.82
C ASN A 585 -27.06 1.45 -34.50
N LEU A 586 -27.47 2.36 -35.38
CA LEU A 586 -28.75 3.02 -35.29
C LEU A 586 -29.91 2.02 -35.50
N GLY A 587 -29.68 0.98 -36.32
CA GLY A 587 -30.62 -0.11 -36.49
C GLY A 587 -31.95 0.35 -37.08
N CYS A 588 -31.94 1.26 -38.05
CA CYS A 588 -33.16 1.63 -38.78
C CYS A 588 -33.60 0.44 -39.64
N THR A 589 -34.79 -0.10 -39.34
CA THR A 589 -35.25 -1.38 -39.93
C THR A 589 -36.16 -1.17 -41.16
N ASN A 590 -36.76 0.01 -41.31
CA ASN A 590 -37.79 0.27 -42.31
C ASN A 590 -37.54 1.50 -43.19
N GLY A 591 -36.32 2.15 -43.07
CA GLY A 591 -36.02 3.38 -43.79
C GLY A 591 -34.60 3.46 -44.33
N THR A 592 -34.40 4.46 -45.21
CA THR A 592 -33.07 4.82 -45.71
C THR A 592 -32.47 5.91 -44.84
N VAL A 593 -31.29 5.67 -44.31
CA VAL A 593 -30.57 6.61 -43.43
C VAL A 593 -29.52 7.37 -44.23
N SER A 594 -29.52 8.69 -44.12
CA SER A 594 -28.43 9.54 -44.59
C SER A 594 -27.95 10.44 -43.47
N VAL A 595 -26.63 10.65 -43.39
CA VAL A 595 -25.98 11.51 -42.39
C VAL A 595 -25.45 12.76 -43.06
N ARG A 596 -25.65 13.91 -42.45
CA ARG A 596 -25.18 15.22 -42.93
C ARG A 596 -24.43 15.92 -41.80
N THR A 597 -23.50 16.77 -42.14
CA THR A 597 -22.90 17.71 -41.19
C THR A 597 -23.92 18.69 -40.66
N SER A 598 -23.59 19.42 -39.59
CA SER A 598 -24.39 20.51 -39.06
C SER A 598 -24.62 21.65 -40.08
N SER A 599 -23.73 21.76 -41.08
CA SER A 599 -23.89 22.68 -42.24
C SER A 599 -24.79 22.12 -43.34
N GLY A 600 -25.21 20.84 -43.25
CA GLY A 600 -26.11 20.21 -44.23
C GLY A 600 -25.42 19.46 -45.36
N GLU A 601 -24.11 19.39 -45.38
CA GLU A 601 -23.31 18.61 -46.36
C GLU A 601 -23.42 17.11 -46.08
N GLU A 602 -23.45 16.29 -47.13
CA GLU A 602 -23.51 14.85 -46.96
C GLU A 602 -22.23 14.29 -46.34
N LYS A 603 -22.39 13.39 -45.34
CA LYS A 603 -21.33 12.82 -44.58
C LYS A 603 -21.37 11.30 -44.70
N THR A 604 -20.53 10.76 -45.59
CA THR A 604 -20.45 9.30 -45.89
C THR A 604 -19.28 8.59 -45.23
N SER A 605 -18.29 9.38 -44.82
CA SER A 605 -17.07 8.92 -44.18
C SER A 605 -16.80 9.79 -42.95
N ASP A 606 -15.70 9.47 -42.21
CA ASP A 606 -15.30 10.18 -41.00
C ASP A 606 -16.14 9.81 -39.75
N ARG A 607 -16.04 10.60 -38.68
CA ARG A 607 -16.69 10.34 -37.41
C ARG A 607 -18.00 11.07 -37.28
N ILE A 608 -18.94 10.45 -36.58
CA ILE A 608 -20.15 11.15 -36.12
C ILE A 608 -19.75 12.11 -35.01
N GLY A 609 -20.27 13.34 -35.09
CA GLY A 609 -20.09 14.40 -34.10
C GLY A 609 -21.41 14.99 -33.63
N THR A 610 -21.34 15.72 -32.52
CA THR A 610 -22.46 16.51 -32.03
C THR A 610 -22.89 17.54 -33.09
N GLY A 611 -24.19 17.60 -33.37
CA GLY A 611 -24.73 18.50 -34.40
C GLY A 611 -24.89 17.87 -35.76
N ASP A 612 -24.35 16.68 -36.00
CA ASP A 612 -24.62 15.93 -37.24
C ASP A 612 -26.10 15.62 -37.32
N ILE A 613 -26.65 15.79 -38.57
CA ILE A 613 -28.05 15.64 -38.89
C ILE A 613 -28.29 14.28 -39.54
N VAL A 614 -29.17 13.49 -38.96
CA VAL A 614 -29.55 12.17 -39.46
C VAL A 614 -30.95 12.29 -40.09
N LYS A 615 -31.03 12.05 -41.38
CA LYS A 615 -32.31 12.01 -42.12
C LYS A 615 -32.67 10.55 -42.40
N ILE A 616 -33.89 10.19 -42.05
CA ILE A 616 -34.40 8.84 -42.26
C ILE A 616 -35.69 8.96 -43.11
N THR A 617 -35.68 8.33 -44.28
CA THR A 617 -36.82 8.33 -45.19
C THR A 617 -37.49 6.96 -45.18
N VAL A 618 -38.78 6.95 -44.78
CA VAL A 618 -39.64 5.76 -44.76
C VAL A 618 -40.85 6.03 -45.66
N SER A 619 -41.02 5.21 -46.67
CA SER A 619 -42.18 5.34 -47.59
C SER A 619 -42.43 6.77 -48.12
N GLY A 620 -41.33 7.52 -48.39
CA GLY A 620 -41.36 8.90 -48.89
C GLY A 620 -41.45 9.99 -47.82
N ASN A 621 -41.72 9.66 -46.56
CA ASN A 621 -41.70 10.59 -45.43
C ASN A 621 -40.28 10.65 -44.82
N THR A 622 -39.79 11.84 -44.53
CA THR A 622 -38.46 12.08 -43.97
C THR A 622 -38.55 12.63 -42.56
N SER A 623 -37.98 11.88 -41.61
CA SER A 623 -37.74 12.29 -40.21
C SER A 623 -36.30 12.78 -40.06
N THR A 624 -36.11 13.79 -39.23
CA THR A 624 -34.77 14.40 -39.02
C THR A 624 -34.43 14.39 -37.54
N TYR A 625 -33.21 13.96 -37.24
CA TYR A 625 -32.67 13.85 -35.89
C TYR A 625 -31.30 14.52 -35.80
N THR A 626 -30.96 15.06 -34.64
CA THR A 626 -29.66 15.66 -34.38
C THR A 626 -28.86 14.76 -33.38
N VAL A 627 -27.62 14.47 -33.71
CA VAL A 627 -26.74 13.66 -32.83
C VAL A 627 -26.20 14.52 -31.70
N ILE A 628 -26.20 13.96 -30.50
CA ILE A 628 -25.57 14.55 -29.30
C ILE A 628 -24.61 13.54 -28.68
N ILE A 629 -23.34 13.92 -28.62
CA ILE A 629 -22.26 13.17 -27.93
C ILE A 629 -21.84 14.01 -26.74
N PHE A 630 -22.14 13.56 -25.53
CA PHE A 630 -21.83 14.33 -24.33
C PHE A 630 -20.32 14.51 -24.16
N GLY A 631 -19.88 15.76 -24.07
CA GLY A 631 -18.48 16.16 -24.02
C GLY A 631 -17.88 16.63 -25.34
N ASP A 632 -18.48 16.26 -26.49
CA ASP A 632 -18.10 16.77 -27.81
C ASP A 632 -18.90 18.04 -28.09
N VAL A 633 -18.31 19.20 -27.86
CA VAL A 633 -18.95 20.51 -28.02
C VAL A 633 -18.44 21.29 -29.23
N ASN A 634 -17.55 20.69 -30.01
CA ASN A 634 -17.08 21.23 -31.27
C ASN A 634 -17.65 20.48 -32.50
N GLY A 635 -18.22 19.27 -32.27
CA GLY A 635 -18.86 18.45 -33.29
C GLY A 635 -17.90 17.61 -34.13
N ASP A 636 -16.64 17.38 -33.66
CA ASP A 636 -15.65 16.60 -34.40
C ASP A 636 -15.69 15.11 -34.07
N GLY A 637 -16.58 14.70 -33.15
CA GLY A 637 -16.79 13.32 -32.72
C GLY A 637 -15.72 12.77 -31.76
N ILE A 638 -14.86 13.63 -31.22
CA ILE A 638 -13.91 13.30 -30.17
C ILE A 638 -14.04 14.25 -28.99
N ILE A 639 -13.52 13.88 -27.84
CA ILE A 639 -13.47 14.78 -26.68
C ILE A 639 -11.99 15.10 -26.41
N ASN A 640 -11.63 16.37 -26.57
CA ASN A 640 -10.26 16.84 -26.43
C ASN A 640 -10.16 18.21 -25.74
N ALA A 641 -8.98 18.83 -25.73
CA ALA A 641 -8.75 20.11 -25.08
C ALA A 641 -9.55 21.28 -25.73
N LEU A 642 -9.95 21.15 -26.99
CA LEU A 642 -10.77 22.20 -27.68
C LEU A 642 -12.17 22.21 -27.11
N ASP A 643 -12.76 21.06 -26.80
CA ASP A 643 -14.08 20.96 -26.15
C ASP A 643 -14.03 21.55 -24.75
N LEU A 644 -12.99 21.19 -23.96
CA LEU A 644 -12.76 21.76 -22.63
C LEU A 644 -12.74 23.32 -22.72
N LEU A 645 -11.96 23.85 -23.66
CA LEU A 645 -11.81 25.28 -23.85
C LEU A 645 -13.13 25.96 -24.24
N LYS A 646 -13.97 25.33 -25.10
CA LYS A 646 -15.28 25.86 -25.48
C LYS A 646 -16.25 25.89 -24.30
N ILE A 647 -16.27 24.82 -23.48
CA ILE A 647 -17.09 24.77 -22.26
C ILE A 647 -16.63 25.86 -21.28
N GLN A 648 -15.32 26.00 -21.08
CA GLN A 648 -14.75 27.02 -20.20
C GLN A 648 -15.13 28.42 -20.64
N LYS A 649 -14.98 28.74 -21.93
CA LYS A 649 -15.35 30.05 -22.48
C LYS A 649 -16.83 30.35 -22.30
N HIS A 650 -17.71 29.35 -22.42
CA HIS A 650 -19.13 29.54 -22.18
C HIS A 650 -19.42 29.85 -20.71
N ILE A 651 -18.83 29.11 -19.77
CA ILE A 651 -19.03 29.29 -18.31
C ILE A 651 -18.58 30.70 -17.87
N ILE A 652 -17.48 31.22 -18.42
CA ILE A 652 -16.96 32.55 -18.06
C ILE A 652 -17.60 33.67 -18.91
N GLY A 653 -18.57 33.36 -19.76
CA GLY A 653 -19.27 34.35 -20.60
C GLY A 653 -18.46 34.86 -21.79
N ALA A 654 -17.30 34.31 -22.10
CA ALA A 654 -16.43 34.72 -23.22
C ALA A 654 -16.95 34.23 -24.59
N SER A 655 -17.78 33.20 -24.63
CA SER A 655 -18.53 32.77 -25.82
C SER A 655 -19.79 32.02 -25.40
N THR A 656 -20.78 31.91 -26.31
CA THR A 656 -22.03 31.22 -26.00
C THR A 656 -22.14 29.95 -26.83
N LEU A 657 -22.28 28.80 -26.15
CA LEU A 657 -22.72 27.56 -26.78
C LEU A 657 -24.23 27.60 -27.00
N LYS A 658 -24.67 27.13 -28.15
CA LYS A 658 -26.09 26.94 -28.49
C LYS A 658 -26.38 25.46 -28.67
N ASP A 659 -27.64 25.04 -28.61
CA ASP A 659 -28.03 23.67 -28.95
C ASP A 659 -27.60 23.33 -30.40
N PRO A 660 -27.10 22.12 -30.66
CA PRO A 660 -27.03 20.95 -29.78
C PRO A 660 -25.75 20.92 -28.88
N TYR A 661 -24.79 21.81 -29.10
CA TYR A 661 -23.49 21.81 -28.38
C TYR A 661 -23.66 22.17 -26.91
N LEU A 662 -24.63 22.99 -26.56
CA LEU A 662 -24.96 23.30 -25.16
C LEU A 662 -25.47 22.04 -24.42
N LYS A 663 -26.31 21.25 -25.10
CA LYS A 663 -26.76 19.96 -24.56
C LYS A 663 -25.60 18.99 -24.39
N ALA A 664 -24.68 18.91 -25.34
CA ALA A 664 -23.49 18.06 -25.27
C ALA A 664 -22.55 18.49 -24.14
N ALA A 665 -22.49 19.78 -23.82
CA ALA A 665 -21.69 20.30 -22.71
C ALA A 665 -22.24 19.93 -21.32
N ASN A 666 -23.56 19.75 -21.18
CA ASN A 666 -24.23 19.41 -19.92
C ASN A 666 -24.09 17.90 -19.59
N ILE A 667 -22.90 17.49 -19.23
CA ILE A 667 -22.51 16.08 -18.99
C ILE A 667 -23.25 15.49 -17.79
N LYS A 668 -23.58 16.31 -16.80
CA LYS A 668 -24.35 15.90 -15.62
C LYS A 668 -25.85 15.78 -15.90
N ARG A 669 -26.33 16.30 -17.03
CA ARG A 669 -27.76 16.33 -17.38
C ARG A 669 -28.61 17.01 -16.30
N SER A 670 -28.04 18.00 -15.60
CA SER A 670 -28.70 18.72 -14.50
C SER A 670 -29.51 19.95 -14.96
N GLY A 671 -29.67 20.17 -16.27
CA GLY A 671 -30.36 21.29 -16.85
C GLY A 671 -29.53 22.57 -17.02
N MET A 672 -28.57 22.84 -16.15
CA MET A 672 -27.67 24.00 -16.25
C MET A 672 -26.22 23.57 -16.34
N LEU A 673 -25.50 24.15 -17.30
CA LEU A 673 -24.06 23.96 -17.45
C LEU A 673 -23.30 24.62 -16.27
N SER A 674 -22.37 23.89 -15.67
CA SER A 674 -21.67 24.30 -14.46
C SER A 674 -20.19 23.96 -14.50
N ALA A 675 -19.42 24.49 -13.54
CA ALA A 675 -18.01 24.13 -13.34
C ALA A 675 -17.80 22.62 -13.09
N LEU A 676 -18.82 21.91 -12.62
CA LEU A 676 -18.75 20.45 -12.41
C LEU A 676 -18.79 19.67 -13.73
N ASP A 677 -19.42 20.21 -14.77
CA ASP A 677 -19.38 19.62 -16.12
C ASP A 677 -18.00 19.81 -16.73
N LEU A 678 -17.42 21.01 -16.56
CA LEU A 678 -16.02 21.28 -16.94
C LEU A 678 -15.04 20.31 -16.25
N LEU A 679 -15.19 20.11 -14.94
CA LEU A 679 -14.37 19.18 -14.17
C LEU A 679 -14.50 17.73 -14.68
N LYS A 680 -15.69 17.31 -15.13
CA LYS A 680 -15.87 15.97 -15.71
C LYS A 680 -15.08 15.80 -17.01
N VAL A 681 -15.08 16.83 -17.89
CA VAL A 681 -14.26 16.80 -19.12
C VAL A 681 -12.77 16.77 -18.77
N GLN A 682 -12.32 17.60 -17.81
CA GLN A 682 -10.93 17.57 -17.36
C GLN A 682 -10.53 16.18 -16.85
N LYS A 683 -11.35 15.56 -16.00
CA LYS A 683 -11.08 14.21 -15.49
C LYS A 683 -11.07 13.16 -16.61
N TYR A 684 -11.95 13.30 -17.62
CA TYR A 684 -11.96 12.44 -18.79
C TYR A 684 -10.64 12.56 -19.57
N LEU A 685 -10.18 13.77 -19.85
CA LEU A 685 -8.92 14.02 -20.58
C LEU A 685 -7.69 13.53 -19.84
N MET A 686 -7.72 13.53 -18.51
CA MET A 686 -6.67 12.96 -17.67
C MET A 686 -6.79 11.43 -17.50
N GLY A 687 -7.79 10.79 -18.10
CA GLY A 687 -8.06 9.37 -17.91
C GLY A 687 -8.61 8.98 -16.53
N ALA A 688 -8.97 9.97 -15.71
CA ALA A 688 -9.45 9.77 -14.34
C ALA A 688 -10.96 9.52 -14.23
N ALA A 689 -11.74 9.76 -15.28
CA ALA A 689 -13.17 9.50 -15.32
C ALA A 689 -13.64 9.21 -16.75
N GLN A 690 -14.82 8.59 -16.86
CA GLN A 690 -15.50 8.39 -18.15
C GLN A 690 -16.71 9.31 -18.28
N ILE A 691 -17.02 9.75 -19.50
CA ILE A 691 -18.26 10.46 -19.81
C ILE A 691 -19.24 9.45 -20.39
N MET A 692 -20.30 9.18 -19.65
CA MET A 692 -21.35 8.25 -20.08
C MET A 692 -22.20 8.92 -21.17
N GLN A 693 -22.42 8.21 -22.26
CA GLN A 693 -23.18 8.70 -23.39
C GLN A 693 -24.69 8.38 -23.29
N GLN A 694 -25.07 7.48 -22.39
CA GLN A 694 -26.47 7.11 -22.09
C GLN A 694 -26.88 7.59 -20.71
#